data_67dce54bc487c8726b7722c7b1119378
#
_entry.id   67dce54bc487c8726b7722c7b1119378
#
_cell.length_a   1.000
_cell.length_b   1.000
_cell.length_c   1.000
_cell.angle_alpha   90.00
_cell.angle_beta   90.00
_cell.angle_gamma   90.00
#
_symmetry.space_group_name_H-M   'P 1'
#
loop_
_entity.id
_entity.type
_entity.pdbx_description
1 polymer ?
#
loop_
_entity_poly.entity_id
_entity_poly.type
_entity_poly.pdbx_seq_one_letter_code
_entity_poly.pdbx_strand_id
1 'polypeptide(L)'
;MQKAFRNVLVIVIIGVIIFGLFSYLNGNGNMPKQLTYNQFTEKLEKGDLKTLEIQPQQNVYMVSGKTKNDEDYSSTILYNNEKELQKITDAAKKQNGVKLTIKEEEKQSVFVSILSTLIPVVVIALLFIFFLSQAQGGGSGGRMMNFGKSKAKMYDNNKRRVRFSDVAGADEEKQELIEIVDFLKDNKKFKEMGSRIPKGVLLVGPPGTGKTLLARAVAGEAGAPFFSISGSDFVEMFVGVGASRVRDLFDNAKKNAPCIIFIDEIDAVGRQRGAGVGGGHDEREQTLNQLLVEIDGFGENEGIIMIAATNRPDILDPALLRPGRFDRQIQVGRPDVKGREAILHVHAKNKPLDETVDLKAISQRTPGFSGADLENLLNEASLIAVREGKKKIDMRDIEEATDRVIAGPAKKSRVISKKERNIVAHHEAGHTIIGMVLDEAEVVHKVTIVPRGQAGGYAMMLPKQDRFLMTEQELLDKICGLLGGRVSEDINFNEVSTGASNDFERATQIARSMVTQYGMSKKLGPLQFGHSNGQVFLGKDMQGEPNYSSQIAYEIDKEVQRIVKEQYERCKQILLEHKEQLILIAETLLTEETLVAEQIQSLFYEGKLPEIDYDAAKVVKDEDSEFNDGKFGKSYEEIRKEQLEDGQRDESEDRKEEKDIAEDKKEADKSDEKDEPAHRQAPNIEKPYDPNHPDNK
;
A
#
# COMPACT_ATOMS: atom_id res chain seq x y z
N MET A 1 21.52 27.38 -11.82
CA MET A 1 21.51 28.14 -10.57
C MET A 1 22.75 29.05 -10.38
N GLN A 2 23.97 28.60 -10.58
CA GLN A 2 25.20 29.42 -10.36
C GLN A 2 25.30 30.69 -11.23
N LYS A 3 24.87 30.67 -12.51
CA LYS A 3 24.93 31.87 -13.38
C LYS A 3 23.93 32.96 -12.97
N ALA A 4 22.72 32.59 -12.54
CA ALA A 4 21.71 33.53 -12.08
C ALA A 4 22.12 34.19 -10.75
N PHE A 5 22.66 33.41 -9.82
CA PHE A 5 23.17 33.89 -8.55
C PHE A 5 24.34 34.90 -8.73
N ARG A 6 25.24 34.62 -9.69
CA ARG A 6 26.36 35.49 -10.04
C ARG A 6 25.89 36.84 -10.61
N ASN A 7 24.84 36.82 -11.44
CA ASN A 7 24.30 38.07 -12.02
C ASN A 7 23.57 38.92 -10.96
N VAL A 8 22.83 38.30 -10.05
CA VAL A 8 22.21 39.04 -8.91
C VAL A 8 23.27 39.60 -7.98
N LEU A 9 24.31 38.83 -7.69
CA LEU A 9 25.43 39.31 -6.87
C LEU A 9 26.14 40.51 -7.50
N VAL A 10 26.35 40.50 -8.83
CA VAL A 10 26.95 41.66 -9.54
C VAL A 10 26.06 42.90 -9.48
N ILE A 11 24.75 42.76 -9.64
CA ILE A 11 23.80 43.90 -9.52
C ILE A 11 23.77 44.48 -8.11
N VAL A 12 23.78 43.63 -7.09
CA VAL A 12 23.84 44.06 -5.68
C VAL A 12 25.15 44.76 -5.38
N ILE A 13 26.27 44.23 -5.88
CA ILE A 13 27.58 44.88 -5.71
C ILE A 13 27.63 46.24 -6.41
N ILE A 14 27.11 46.38 -7.62
CA ILE A 14 27.01 47.65 -8.34
C ILE A 14 26.11 48.64 -7.57
N GLY A 15 24.98 48.18 -7.05
CA GLY A 15 24.08 49.02 -6.21
C GLY A 15 24.77 49.52 -4.92
N VAL A 16 25.52 48.65 -4.26
CA VAL A 16 26.29 49.04 -3.05
C VAL A 16 27.42 50.00 -3.38
N ILE A 17 28.10 49.83 -4.53
CA ILE A 17 29.15 50.73 -4.99
C ILE A 17 28.57 52.13 -5.33
N ILE A 18 27.44 52.18 -6.05
CA ILE A 18 26.75 53.46 -6.37
C ILE A 18 26.26 54.13 -5.11
N PHE A 19 25.67 53.39 -4.15
CA PHE A 19 25.25 53.92 -2.86
C PHE A 19 26.44 54.39 -2.02
N GLY A 20 27.52 53.65 -2.02
CA GLY A 20 28.77 54.03 -1.35
C GLY A 20 29.40 55.29 -1.93
N LEU A 21 29.41 55.41 -3.29
CA LEU A 21 29.93 56.60 -3.98
C LEU A 21 29.05 57.84 -3.71
N PHE A 22 27.73 57.68 -3.73
CA PHE A 22 26.78 58.71 -3.41
C PHE A 22 26.92 59.20 -1.93
N SER A 23 27.09 58.28 -0.99
CA SER A 23 27.33 58.57 0.41
C SER A 23 28.68 59.25 0.64
N TYR A 24 29.73 58.83 -0.11
CA TYR A 24 31.05 59.45 -0.06
C TYR A 24 31.06 60.87 -0.61
N LEU A 25 30.36 61.14 -1.71
CA LEU A 25 30.23 62.47 -2.32
C LEU A 25 29.42 63.48 -1.44
N ASN A 26 28.46 62.94 -0.69
CA ASN A 26 27.64 63.79 0.24
C ASN A 26 28.19 63.83 1.67
N GLY A 27 29.23 63.08 2.01
CA GLY A 27 29.67 62.89 3.40
C GLY A 27 30.86 63.67 3.90
N ASN A 28 31.39 64.66 3.16
CA ASN A 28 32.58 65.46 3.60
C ASN A 28 32.19 66.79 4.28
N GLY A 29 31.34 66.74 5.28
CA GLY A 29 31.10 67.82 6.17
C GLY A 29 31.17 67.34 7.62
N ASN A 30 32.07 67.94 8.44
CA ASN A 30 32.03 67.76 9.89
C ASN A 30 30.62 68.16 10.38
N MET A 31 29.88 67.22 10.96
CA MET A 31 28.54 67.52 11.48
C MET A 31 28.63 68.51 12.60
N PRO A 32 28.00 69.70 12.50
CA PRO A 32 28.02 70.67 13.54
C PRO A 32 27.38 70.14 14.82
N LYS A 33 27.94 70.49 15.97
CA LYS A 33 27.45 70.05 17.28
C LYS A 33 26.03 70.60 17.49
N GLN A 34 25.05 69.78 17.56
CA GLN A 34 23.66 70.18 17.82
C GLN A 34 23.53 70.63 19.24
N LEU A 35 23.23 71.99 19.42
CA LEU A 35 22.94 72.60 20.71
C LEU A 35 21.40 72.65 20.88
N THR A 36 20.94 72.31 22.08
CA THR A 36 19.55 72.62 22.44
C THR A 36 19.33 74.12 22.51
N TYR A 37 18.10 74.59 22.31
CA TYR A 37 17.77 76.00 22.33
C TYR A 37 18.29 76.67 23.57
N ASN A 38 18.14 76.12 24.77
CA ASN A 38 18.61 76.65 26.03
C ASN A 38 20.14 76.72 26.09
N GLN A 39 20.85 75.74 25.58
CA GLN A 39 22.33 75.79 25.53
C GLN A 39 22.83 76.79 24.51
N PHE A 40 22.11 77.00 23.43
CA PHE A 40 22.46 78.09 22.47
C PHE A 40 22.26 79.48 23.07
N THR A 41 21.10 79.75 23.71
CA THR A 41 20.82 81.07 24.35
C THR A 41 21.81 81.35 25.46
N GLU A 42 22.17 80.36 26.28
CA GLU A 42 23.17 80.51 27.34
C GLU A 42 24.56 80.90 26.78
N LYS A 43 24.97 80.20 25.65
CA LYS A 43 26.24 80.58 25.01
C LYS A 43 26.19 81.93 24.31
N LEU A 44 25.03 82.29 23.77
CA LEU A 44 24.82 83.63 23.20
C LEU A 44 24.94 84.71 24.27
N GLU A 45 24.28 84.56 25.42
CA GLU A 45 24.31 85.50 26.55
C GLU A 45 25.72 85.66 27.19
N LYS A 46 26.46 84.52 27.27
CA LYS A 46 27.84 84.47 27.74
C LYS A 46 28.86 85.07 26.77
N GLY A 47 28.45 85.35 25.54
CA GLY A 47 29.32 85.94 24.52
C GLY A 47 30.33 84.92 23.92
N ASP A 48 30.08 83.67 23.97
CA ASP A 48 30.96 82.57 23.50
C ASP A 48 30.88 82.32 22.01
N LEU A 49 30.01 83.04 21.26
CA LEU A 49 29.81 82.86 19.83
C LEU A 49 30.70 83.84 19.03
N LYS A 50 31.29 83.30 17.93
CA LYS A 50 32.11 84.08 16.99
C LYS A 50 31.30 84.43 15.73
N THR A 51 30.50 83.51 15.19
CA THR A 51 29.62 83.76 14.06
C THR A 51 28.24 83.20 14.35
N LEU A 52 27.18 83.88 13.87
CA LEU A 52 25.80 83.51 13.97
C LEU A 52 25.15 83.61 12.60
N GLU A 53 24.80 82.55 11.99
CA GLU A 53 24.08 82.48 10.73
C GLU A 53 22.65 82.00 11.00
N ILE A 54 21.66 82.73 10.49
CA ILE A 54 20.24 82.38 10.60
C ILE A 54 19.72 82.11 9.22
N GLN A 55 19.20 80.88 9.01
CA GLN A 55 18.65 80.44 7.73
C GLN A 55 17.21 79.92 7.93
N PRO A 56 16.23 80.51 7.24
CA PRO A 56 14.86 79.98 7.27
C PRO A 56 14.79 78.63 6.53
N GLN A 57 14.11 77.67 7.16
CA GLN A 57 13.77 76.34 6.53
C GLN A 57 12.31 76.05 6.87
N GLN A 58 11.48 75.90 5.87
CA GLN A 58 10.04 75.52 5.89
C GLN A 58 9.27 75.96 7.19
N ASN A 59 9.51 75.29 8.32
CA ASN A 59 8.81 75.52 9.59
C ASN A 59 9.73 75.92 10.76
N VAL A 60 11.02 76.14 10.54
CA VAL A 60 12.01 76.43 11.58
C VAL A 60 13.07 77.42 11.06
N TYR A 61 13.68 78.12 11.95
CA TYR A 61 14.93 78.83 11.68
C TYR A 61 16.09 77.95 12.14
N MET A 62 16.95 77.57 11.21
CA MET A 62 18.21 76.96 11.57
C MET A 62 19.23 78.06 11.89
N VAL A 63 19.77 77.93 13.08
CA VAL A 63 20.82 78.82 13.55
C VAL A 63 22.09 78.00 13.60
N SER A 64 23.12 78.45 12.86
CA SER A 64 24.41 77.80 12.82
C SER A 64 25.55 78.85 12.95
N GLY A 65 26.73 78.36 13.26
CA GLY A 65 27.89 79.23 13.36
C GLY A 65 29.08 78.60 14.06
N LYS A 66 30.06 79.41 14.42
CA LYS A 66 31.23 78.97 15.16
C LYS A 66 31.28 79.60 16.55
N THR A 67 31.67 78.83 17.52
CA THR A 67 32.02 79.35 18.86
C THR A 67 33.39 80.04 18.82
N LYS A 68 33.76 80.73 19.86
CA LYS A 68 35.12 81.34 20.00
C LYS A 68 36.25 80.32 19.95
N ASN A 69 35.93 79.06 20.23
CA ASN A 69 36.86 77.94 20.17
C ASN A 69 36.91 77.28 18.76
N ASP A 70 36.34 77.92 17.71
CA ASP A 70 36.21 77.43 16.33
C ASP A 70 35.45 76.09 16.16
N GLU A 71 34.60 75.71 17.15
CA GLU A 71 33.69 74.52 17.02
C GLU A 71 32.44 74.99 16.27
N ASP A 72 32.07 74.22 15.25
CA ASP A 72 30.82 74.40 14.52
C ASP A 72 29.62 73.95 15.36
N TYR A 73 28.60 74.81 15.44
CA TYR A 73 27.36 74.48 16.14
C TYR A 73 26.13 74.65 15.23
N SER A 74 25.04 73.96 15.56
CA SER A 74 23.73 74.23 15.00
C SER A 74 22.64 74.13 16.07
N SER A 75 21.61 74.94 15.95
CA SER A 75 20.42 74.94 16.80
C SER A 75 19.20 75.30 15.96
N THR A 76 18.01 74.91 16.44
CA THR A 76 16.77 75.10 15.71
C THR A 76 15.79 75.95 16.53
N ILE A 77 15.18 76.98 15.92
CA ILE A 77 14.18 77.85 16.53
C ILE A 77 12.86 77.67 15.73
N LEU A 78 11.73 77.64 16.45
CA LEU A 78 10.42 77.55 15.79
C LEU A 78 10.11 78.84 15.02
N TYR A 79 9.62 78.71 13.79
CA TYR A 79 9.33 79.79 12.85
C TYR A 79 8.30 80.83 13.37
N ASN A 80 7.37 80.44 14.23
CA ASN A 80 6.29 81.29 14.75
C ASN A 80 6.70 82.13 15.95
N ASN A 81 7.97 82.27 16.31
CA ASN A 81 8.42 82.96 17.49
C ASN A 81 9.28 84.20 17.15
N GLU A 82 8.68 85.20 16.45
CA GLU A 82 9.36 86.42 16.03
C GLU A 82 9.97 87.22 17.21
N LYS A 83 9.34 87.19 18.40
CA LYS A 83 9.85 87.86 19.60
C LYS A 83 11.17 87.22 20.08
N GLU A 84 11.35 85.95 19.90
CA GLU A 84 12.59 85.29 20.28
C GLU A 84 13.69 85.50 19.24
N LEU A 85 13.32 85.51 17.94
CA LEU A 85 14.26 85.89 16.91
C LEU A 85 14.79 87.28 17.06
N GLN A 86 13.92 88.27 17.44
CA GLN A 86 14.32 89.62 17.79
C GLN A 86 15.25 89.66 19.01
N LYS A 87 14.95 88.93 20.08
CA LYS A 87 15.82 88.80 21.24
C LYS A 87 17.21 88.30 20.91
N ILE A 88 17.28 87.22 20.06
CA ILE A 88 18.55 86.65 19.61
C ILE A 88 19.34 87.67 18.78
N THR A 89 18.69 88.28 17.82
CA THR A 89 19.33 89.34 16.98
C THR A 89 19.79 90.53 17.75
N ASP A 90 19.01 91.00 18.75
CA ASP A 90 19.39 92.11 19.61
C ASP A 90 20.51 91.77 20.61
N ALA A 91 20.51 90.57 21.13
CA ALA A 91 21.57 89.98 21.95
C ALA A 91 22.90 89.92 21.16
N ALA A 92 22.82 89.37 19.92
CA ALA A 92 23.97 89.32 19.03
C ALA A 92 24.55 90.69 18.64
N LYS A 93 23.69 91.70 18.44
CA LYS A 93 24.09 93.08 18.11
C LYS A 93 24.69 93.81 19.32
N LYS A 94 24.27 93.52 20.53
CA LYS A 94 24.82 94.11 21.76
C LYS A 94 26.21 93.62 22.13
N GLN A 95 26.60 92.45 21.57
CA GLN A 95 27.92 91.88 21.82
C GLN A 95 28.89 92.29 20.69
N ASN A 96 29.82 93.20 21.03
CA ASN A 96 30.87 93.58 20.09
C ASN A 96 31.78 92.43 19.75
N GLY A 97 31.57 91.83 18.53
CA GLY A 97 32.42 90.76 18.01
C GLY A 97 31.70 89.57 17.42
N VAL A 98 30.37 89.48 17.51
CA VAL A 98 29.59 88.39 16.84
C VAL A 98 29.20 88.85 15.43
N LYS A 99 29.66 88.11 14.40
CA LYS A 99 29.28 88.35 13.00
C LYS A 99 27.94 87.72 12.72
N LEU A 100 26.87 88.52 12.64
CA LEU A 100 25.53 88.06 12.27
C LEU A 100 25.34 88.03 10.75
N THR A 101 24.90 86.91 10.19
CA THR A 101 24.56 86.75 8.76
C THR A 101 23.18 86.13 8.67
N ILE A 102 22.27 86.72 7.91
CA ILE A 102 20.97 86.17 7.58
C ILE A 102 21.08 85.64 6.16
N LYS A 103 20.87 84.34 5.97
CA LYS A 103 20.86 83.67 4.64
C LYS A 103 19.43 83.54 4.13
N GLU A 104 19.27 83.58 2.82
CA GLU A 104 17.99 83.27 2.15
C GLU A 104 17.68 81.80 2.27
N GLU A 105 16.39 81.43 2.16
CA GLU A 105 15.93 80.06 2.11
C GLU A 105 16.58 79.33 0.94
N GLU A 106 17.25 78.22 1.20
CA GLU A 106 17.79 77.34 0.13
C GLU A 106 16.65 76.71 -0.64
N LYS A 107 16.36 77.20 -1.82
CA LYS A 107 15.47 76.51 -2.77
C LYS A 107 16.20 75.24 -3.26
N GLN A 108 15.79 74.06 -2.77
CA GLN A 108 16.27 72.82 -3.34
C GLN A 108 16.01 72.81 -4.84
N SER A 109 17.04 72.54 -5.62
CA SER A 109 16.93 72.48 -7.08
C SER A 109 15.85 71.47 -7.43
N VAL A 110 14.82 71.89 -8.18
CA VAL A 110 13.73 71.08 -8.67
C VAL A 110 14.28 69.79 -9.37
N PHE A 111 15.48 69.95 -9.93
CA PHE A 111 16.17 68.83 -10.59
C PHE A 111 16.63 67.73 -9.63
N VAL A 112 17.10 68.06 -8.44
CA VAL A 112 17.49 67.09 -7.39
C VAL A 112 16.28 66.42 -6.82
N SER A 113 15.17 67.14 -6.66
CA SER A 113 13.91 66.61 -6.14
C SER A 113 13.26 65.61 -7.14
N ILE A 114 13.30 65.94 -8.43
CA ILE A 114 12.83 65.04 -9.50
C ILE A 114 13.72 63.80 -9.58
N LEU A 115 15.03 63.93 -9.52
CA LEU A 115 15.98 62.85 -9.60
C LEU A 115 15.86 61.87 -8.42
N SER A 116 15.67 62.39 -7.21
CA SER A 116 15.50 61.58 -6.00
C SER A 116 14.22 60.74 -6.00
N THR A 117 13.16 61.23 -6.67
CA THR A 117 11.90 60.50 -6.84
C THR A 117 11.95 59.53 -8.00
N LEU A 118 12.64 59.84 -9.08
CA LEU A 118 12.70 59.05 -10.31
C LEU A 118 13.61 57.80 -10.17
N ILE A 119 14.72 57.91 -9.43
CA ILE A 119 15.66 56.82 -9.22
C ILE A 119 14.98 55.58 -8.58
N PRO A 120 14.23 55.67 -7.47
CA PRO A 120 13.53 54.53 -6.90
C PRO A 120 12.50 53.90 -7.87
N VAL A 121 11.77 54.71 -8.63
CA VAL A 121 10.77 54.25 -9.60
C VAL A 121 11.43 53.48 -10.75
N VAL A 122 12.55 54.01 -11.28
CA VAL A 122 13.32 53.31 -12.32
C VAL A 122 13.91 51.99 -11.81
N VAL A 123 14.43 51.97 -10.58
CA VAL A 123 14.95 50.73 -9.97
C VAL A 123 13.83 49.71 -9.77
N ILE A 124 12.66 50.12 -9.28
CA ILE A 124 11.50 49.22 -9.13
C ILE A 124 11.04 48.73 -10.50
N ALA A 125 10.97 49.58 -11.51
CA ALA A 125 10.61 49.20 -12.87
C ALA A 125 11.62 48.20 -13.49
N LEU A 126 12.91 48.43 -13.29
CA LEU A 126 13.96 47.49 -13.74
C LEU A 126 13.90 46.15 -13.00
N LEU A 127 13.66 46.17 -11.68
CA LEU A 127 13.44 44.95 -10.91
C LEU A 127 12.19 44.24 -11.38
N PHE A 128 11.11 44.93 -11.65
CA PHE A 128 9.87 44.36 -12.16
C PHE A 128 10.07 43.75 -13.57
N ILE A 129 10.74 44.44 -14.48
CA ILE A 129 11.11 43.90 -15.80
C ILE A 129 12.04 42.70 -15.67
N PHE A 130 12.99 42.73 -14.72
CA PHE A 130 13.87 41.60 -14.43
C PHE A 130 13.07 40.39 -13.90
N PHE A 131 12.15 40.58 -12.98
CA PHE A 131 11.26 39.52 -12.52
C PHE A 131 10.34 39.00 -13.62
N LEU A 132 9.80 39.86 -14.48
CA LEU A 132 9.02 39.46 -15.64
C LEU A 132 9.85 38.68 -16.67
N SER A 133 11.07 39.10 -16.95
CA SER A 133 11.98 38.44 -17.87
C SER A 133 12.44 37.07 -17.33
N GLN A 134 12.61 36.98 -16.00
CA GLN A 134 12.91 35.72 -15.32
C GLN A 134 11.68 34.80 -15.30
N ALA A 135 10.47 35.32 -15.21
CA ALA A 135 9.23 34.58 -15.33
C ALA A 135 8.99 34.09 -16.78
N GLN A 136 9.40 34.84 -17.78
CA GLN A 136 9.26 34.47 -19.20
C GLN A 136 10.45 33.68 -19.78
N GLY A 137 11.65 33.83 -19.25
CA GLY A 137 12.88 33.30 -19.84
C GLY A 137 13.51 32.10 -19.14
N GLY A 138 13.03 31.64 -18.01
CA GLY A 138 13.73 30.60 -17.25
C GLY A 138 12.83 29.67 -16.42
N GLY A 139 12.28 28.62 -17.04
CA GLY A 139 12.01 27.34 -16.36
C GLY A 139 10.94 27.28 -15.24
N SER A 140 10.29 28.39 -14.83
CA SER A 140 9.26 28.36 -13.80
C SER A 140 7.87 28.12 -14.36
N GLY A 141 7.55 28.62 -15.54
CA GLY A 141 6.30 28.33 -16.26
C GLY A 141 6.19 26.87 -16.67
N GLY A 142 7.31 26.22 -17.01
CA GLY A 142 7.37 24.80 -17.32
C GLY A 142 7.15 23.88 -16.11
N ARG A 143 7.45 24.33 -14.90
CA ARG A 143 7.14 23.56 -13.67
C ARG A 143 5.66 23.63 -13.30
N MET A 144 5.02 24.77 -13.45
CA MET A 144 3.58 24.91 -13.24
C MET A 144 2.75 24.15 -14.30
N MET A 145 3.18 24.11 -15.55
CA MET A 145 2.54 23.30 -16.60
C MET A 145 2.78 21.78 -16.46
N ASN A 146 3.77 21.35 -15.67
CA ASN A 146 4.05 19.93 -15.47
C ASN A 146 3.26 19.30 -14.32
N PHE A 147 2.55 20.05 -13.49
CA PHE A 147 1.74 19.47 -12.39
C PHE A 147 0.59 18.58 -12.88
N GLY A 148 0.06 18.84 -14.06
CA GLY A 148 -1.01 18.04 -14.66
C GLY A 148 -0.53 16.90 -15.56
N LYS A 149 0.78 16.72 -15.77
CA LYS A 149 1.29 15.62 -16.57
C LYS A 149 1.30 14.31 -15.80
N SER A 150 0.95 13.24 -16.49
CA SER A 150 0.99 11.90 -15.96
C SER A 150 2.40 11.52 -15.49
N LYS A 151 2.48 10.91 -14.30
CA LYS A 151 3.71 10.30 -13.78
C LYS A 151 3.91 8.88 -14.29
N ALA A 152 3.08 8.41 -15.22
CA ALA A 152 3.14 7.07 -15.76
C ALA A 152 4.53 6.74 -16.29
N LYS A 153 5.08 5.63 -15.86
CA LYS A 153 6.35 5.11 -16.33
C LYS A 153 6.09 4.26 -17.57
N MET A 154 6.58 4.71 -18.71
CA MET A 154 6.67 3.87 -19.89
C MET A 154 7.85 2.90 -19.68
N TYR A 155 7.57 1.61 -19.67
CA TYR A 155 8.63 0.61 -19.65
C TYR A 155 9.27 0.51 -21.02
N ASP A 156 10.56 0.86 -21.08
CA ASP A 156 11.37 0.86 -22.29
C ASP A 156 11.55 -0.59 -22.81
N ASN A 157 11.28 -0.77 -24.09
CA ASN A 157 11.37 -2.05 -24.81
C ASN A 157 12.78 -2.67 -24.84
N ASN A 158 13.82 -1.94 -24.41
CA ASN A 158 15.22 -2.36 -24.45
C ASN A 158 15.69 -3.12 -23.21
N LYS A 159 14.89 -3.21 -22.14
CA LYS A 159 15.19 -4.02 -20.95
C LYS A 159 14.55 -5.40 -21.11
N ARG A 160 15.16 -6.43 -20.48
CA ARG A 160 14.65 -7.81 -20.45
C ARG A 160 13.14 -7.80 -20.13
N ARG A 161 12.34 -8.21 -21.11
CA ARG A 161 10.87 -8.29 -20.98
C ARG A 161 10.53 -9.45 -20.05
N VAL A 162 9.65 -9.22 -19.11
CA VAL A 162 9.03 -10.28 -18.31
C VAL A 162 8.04 -11.02 -19.22
N ARG A 163 8.09 -12.35 -19.22
CA ARG A 163 7.21 -13.23 -20.00
C ARG A 163 6.42 -14.15 -19.09
N PHE A 164 5.46 -14.87 -19.63
CA PHE A 164 4.70 -15.88 -18.89
C PHE A 164 5.59 -16.98 -18.29
N SER A 165 6.69 -17.34 -18.96
CA SER A 165 7.70 -18.24 -18.43
C SER A 165 8.43 -17.74 -17.18
N ASP A 166 8.40 -16.44 -16.91
CA ASP A 166 8.97 -15.85 -15.70
C ASP A 166 7.95 -15.77 -14.54
N VAL A 167 6.68 -16.12 -14.79
CA VAL A 167 5.60 -16.15 -13.80
C VAL A 167 5.27 -17.61 -13.49
N ALA A 168 5.38 -18.01 -12.25
CA ALA A 168 5.08 -19.35 -11.78
C ALA A 168 3.82 -19.37 -10.91
N GLY A 169 3.11 -20.49 -10.86
CA GLY A 169 1.98 -20.73 -9.96
C GLY A 169 0.76 -19.84 -10.22
N ALA A 170 0.47 -19.55 -11.48
CA ALA A 170 -0.68 -18.76 -11.92
C ALA A 170 -1.09 -19.20 -13.35
N ASP A 171 -1.20 -20.51 -13.59
CA ASP A 171 -1.39 -21.03 -14.94
C ASP A 171 -2.80 -20.80 -15.44
N GLU A 172 -3.82 -20.89 -14.59
CA GLU A 172 -5.21 -20.58 -14.91
C GLU A 172 -5.39 -19.10 -15.24
N GLU A 173 -4.79 -18.22 -14.44
CA GLU A 173 -4.82 -16.77 -14.70
C GLU A 173 -4.11 -16.40 -16.02
N LYS A 174 -3.04 -17.12 -16.35
CA LYS A 174 -2.36 -16.93 -17.65
C LYS A 174 -3.26 -17.38 -18.81
N GLN A 175 -3.98 -18.49 -18.68
CA GLN A 175 -4.92 -18.97 -19.69
C GLN A 175 -5.99 -17.93 -20.00
N GLU A 176 -6.57 -17.32 -18.96
CA GLU A 176 -7.53 -16.22 -19.10
C GLU A 176 -6.95 -14.98 -19.82
N LEU A 177 -5.65 -14.75 -19.67
CA LEU A 177 -4.98 -13.58 -20.23
C LEU A 177 -4.41 -13.80 -21.65
N ILE A 178 -4.38 -15.05 -22.15
CA ILE A 178 -3.89 -15.36 -23.49
C ILE A 178 -4.71 -14.66 -24.57
N GLU A 179 -6.03 -14.62 -24.43
CA GLU A 179 -6.90 -13.92 -25.39
C GLU A 179 -6.52 -12.44 -25.57
N ILE A 180 -6.09 -11.81 -24.48
CA ILE A 180 -5.62 -10.42 -24.49
C ILE A 180 -4.30 -10.28 -25.24
N VAL A 181 -3.39 -11.22 -25.00
CA VAL A 181 -2.11 -11.29 -25.71
C VAL A 181 -2.33 -11.48 -27.21
N ASP A 182 -3.22 -12.40 -27.59
CA ASP A 182 -3.58 -12.69 -28.98
C ASP A 182 -4.18 -11.47 -29.67
N PHE A 183 -5.10 -10.79 -29.01
CA PHE A 183 -5.69 -9.56 -29.52
C PHE A 183 -4.66 -8.45 -29.75
N LEU A 184 -3.76 -8.24 -28.80
CA LEU A 184 -2.72 -7.22 -28.94
C LEU A 184 -1.72 -7.57 -30.06
N LYS A 185 -1.50 -8.87 -30.33
CA LYS A 185 -0.66 -9.34 -31.43
C LYS A 185 -1.35 -9.22 -32.79
N ASP A 186 -2.61 -9.63 -32.88
CA ASP A 186 -3.38 -9.64 -34.13
C ASP A 186 -4.87 -9.35 -33.89
N ASN A 187 -5.21 -8.07 -33.86
CA ASN A 187 -6.59 -7.64 -33.63
C ASN A 187 -7.54 -7.87 -34.84
N LYS A 188 -6.99 -8.19 -36.03
CA LYS A 188 -7.79 -8.35 -37.24
C LYS A 188 -8.69 -9.58 -37.18
N LYS A 189 -8.18 -10.71 -36.69
CA LYS A 189 -8.95 -11.96 -36.53
C LYS A 189 -10.21 -11.76 -35.69
N PHE A 190 -10.07 -11.02 -34.58
CA PHE A 190 -11.19 -10.77 -33.69
C PHE A 190 -12.25 -9.85 -34.32
N LYS A 191 -11.81 -8.86 -35.11
CA LYS A 191 -12.70 -7.99 -35.87
C LYS A 191 -13.50 -8.74 -36.96
N GLU A 192 -12.83 -9.65 -37.67
CA GLU A 192 -13.45 -10.46 -38.73
C GLU A 192 -14.50 -11.41 -38.17
N MET A 193 -14.30 -11.94 -36.96
CA MET A 193 -15.26 -12.79 -36.24
C MET A 193 -16.36 -12.01 -35.52
N GLY A 194 -16.29 -10.67 -35.51
CA GLY A 194 -17.27 -9.81 -34.80
C GLY A 194 -17.17 -9.88 -33.28
N SER A 195 -16.07 -10.42 -32.73
CA SER A 195 -15.86 -10.56 -31.30
C SER A 195 -15.54 -9.22 -30.65
N ARG A 196 -16.17 -8.97 -29.49
CA ARG A 196 -15.84 -7.81 -28.64
C ARG A 196 -14.85 -8.24 -27.58
N ILE A 197 -13.70 -7.61 -27.58
CA ILE A 197 -12.68 -7.86 -26.57
C ILE A 197 -12.93 -6.99 -25.34
N PRO A 198 -12.67 -7.49 -24.13
CA PRO A 198 -12.81 -6.70 -22.92
C PRO A 198 -11.90 -5.47 -22.99
N LYS A 199 -12.45 -4.28 -22.74
CA LYS A 199 -11.68 -3.03 -22.68
C LYS A 199 -10.77 -3.01 -21.45
N GLY A 200 -11.18 -3.67 -20.37
CA GLY A 200 -10.46 -3.69 -19.13
C GLY A 200 -10.53 -5.02 -18.39
N VAL A 201 -9.43 -5.38 -17.76
CA VAL A 201 -9.29 -6.53 -16.88
C VAL A 201 -8.92 -6.07 -15.48
N LEU A 202 -9.65 -6.55 -14.50
CA LEU A 202 -9.38 -6.30 -13.10
C LEU A 202 -8.73 -7.54 -12.47
N LEU A 203 -7.48 -7.41 -12.03
CA LEU A 203 -6.78 -8.43 -11.26
C LEU A 203 -7.09 -8.22 -9.78
N VAL A 204 -7.73 -9.20 -9.17
CA VAL A 204 -8.18 -9.16 -7.77
C VAL A 204 -7.43 -10.21 -6.98
N GLY A 205 -7.02 -9.91 -5.74
CA GLY A 205 -6.45 -10.91 -4.86
C GLY A 205 -5.60 -10.34 -3.74
N PRO A 206 -5.12 -11.17 -2.82
CA PRO A 206 -4.28 -10.75 -1.70
C PRO A 206 -3.01 -10.03 -2.15
N PRO A 207 -2.39 -9.21 -1.27
CA PRO A 207 -1.10 -8.60 -1.58
C PRO A 207 -0.01 -9.68 -1.79
N GLY A 208 0.96 -9.38 -2.63
CA GLY A 208 2.11 -10.27 -2.87
C GLY A 208 1.86 -11.46 -3.81
N THR A 209 0.66 -11.63 -4.39
CA THR A 209 0.32 -12.74 -5.29
C THR A 209 0.81 -12.57 -6.73
N GLY A 210 1.51 -11.47 -7.05
CA GLY A 210 2.12 -11.29 -8.37
C GLY A 210 1.26 -10.56 -9.42
N LYS A 211 0.15 -9.91 -9.05
CA LYS A 211 -0.74 -9.18 -9.97
C LYS A 211 -0.01 -8.22 -10.90
N THR A 212 0.88 -7.39 -10.37
CA THR A 212 1.70 -6.45 -11.15
C THR A 212 2.69 -7.18 -12.07
N LEU A 213 3.24 -8.32 -11.63
CA LEU A 213 4.15 -9.15 -12.42
C LEU A 213 3.41 -9.78 -13.60
N LEU A 214 2.22 -10.30 -13.36
CA LEU A 214 1.35 -10.90 -14.37
C LEU A 214 0.96 -9.88 -15.45
N ALA A 215 0.56 -8.67 -15.06
CA ALA A 215 0.26 -7.60 -16.02
C ALA A 215 1.47 -7.23 -16.90
N ARG A 216 2.68 -7.22 -16.32
CA ARG A 216 3.93 -7.01 -17.08
C ARG A 216 4.23 -8.17 -18.03
N ALA A 217 3.93 -9.40 -17.62
CA ALA A 217 4.13 -10.59 -18.45
C ALA A 217 3.22 -10.57 -19.67
N VAL A 218 1.96 -10.15 -19.53
CA VAL A 218 1.03 -9.93 -20.66
C VAL A 218 1.61 -8.95 -21.66
N ALA A 219 2.12 -7.81 -21.20
CA ALA A 219 2.73 -6.82 -22.06
C ALA A 219 4.00 -7.32 -22.77
N GLY A 220 4.82 -8.09 -22.02
CA GLY A 220 6.04 -8.70 -22.55
C GLY A 220 5.78 -9.75 -23.62
N GLU A 221 4.74 -10.60 -23.45
CA GLU A 221 4.31 -11.59 -24.42
C GLU A 221 3.65 -10.96 -25.63
N ALA A 222 2.82 -9.93 -25.44
CA ALA A 222 2.22 -9.19 -26.55
C ALA A 222 3.22 -8.31 -27.32
N GLY A 223 4.38 -8.01 -26.71
CA GLY A 223 5.33 -7.05 -27.28
C GLY A 223 4.82 -5.63 -27.30
N ALA A 224 3.76 -5.32 -26.55
CA ALA A 224 3.09 -4.03 -26.51
C ALA A 224 3.74 -3.06 -25.51
N PRO A 225 3.71 -1.74 -25.76
CA PRO A 225 4.08 -0.72 -24.79
C PRO A 225 3.27 -0.85 -23.49
N PHE A 226 3.93 -0.66 -22.35
CA PHE A 226 3.33 -0.79 -21.03
C PHE A 226 3.44 0.51 -20.23
N PHE A 227 2.28 1.14 -19.98
CA PHE A 227 2.17 2.36 -19.18
C PHE A 227 1.72 1.99 -17.77
N SER A 228 2.58 2.13 -16.77
CA SER A 228 2.27 1.79 -15.39
C SER A 228 2.16 3.03 -14.52
N ILE A 229 1.08 3.10 -13.73
CA ILE A 229 0.82 4.14 -12.76
C ILE A 229 0.18 3.52 -11.51
N SER A 230 0.40 4.11 -10.33
CA SER A 230 -0.38 3.77 -9.13
C SER A 230 -1.64 4.62 -9.04
N GLY A 231 -2.76 4.05 -8.60
CA GLY A 231 -3.98 4.79 -8.31
C GLY A 231 -3.74 5.96 -7.35
N SER A 232 -2.81 5.81 -6.42
CA SER A 232 -2.40 6.88 -5.49
C SER A 232 -1.77 8.08 -6.19
N ASP A 233 -1.13 7.92 -7.36
CA ASP A 233 -0.55 9.01 -8.14
C ASP A 233 -1.59 9.97 -8.73
N PHE A 234 -2.85 9.55 -8.80
CA PHE A 234 -3.96 10.39 -9.25
C PHE A 234 -4.56 11.23 -8.12
N VAL A 235 -4.32 10.87 -6.86
CA VAL A 235 -4.86 11.59 -5.71
C VAL A 235 -3.93 12.74 -5.34
N GLU A 236 -4.41 13.97 -5.46
CA GLU A 236 -3.67 15.19 -5.14
C GLU A 236 -4.55 16.13 -4.29
N MET A 237 -3.94 17.11 -3.64
CA MET A 237 -4.68 18.09 -2.83
C MET A 237 -5.37 19.18 -3.66
N PHE A 238 -4.97 19.35 -4.93
CA PHE A 238 -5.51 20.39 -5.80
C PHE A 238 -6.55 19.82 -6.74
N VAL A 239 -7.75 20.39 -6.72
CA VAL A 239 -8.89 19.98 -7.54
C VAL A 239 -8.54 20.05 -9.03
N GLY A 240 -8.83 18.97 -9.75
CA GLY A 240 -8.65 18.86 -11.21
C GLY A 240 -7.27 18.38 -11.67
N VAL A 241 -6.27 18.27 -10.79
CA VAL A 241 -4.94 17.76 -11.14
C VAL A 241 -4.99 16.27 -11.46
N GLY A 242 -5.67 15.48 -10.66
CA GLY A 242 -5.88 14.05 -10.91
C GLY A 242 -6.58 13.79 -12.24
N ALA A 243 -7.68 14.49 -12.50
CA ALA A 243 -8.39 14.41 -13.77
C ALA A 243 -7.51 14.80 -14.98
N SER A 244 -6.62 15.79 -14.82
CA SER A 244 -5.66 16.17 -15.87
C SER A 244 -4.63 15.07 -16.13
N ARG A 245 -4.14 14.40 -15.09
CA ARG A 245 -3.20 13.27 -15.24
C ARG A 245 -3.86 12.06 -15.90
N VAL A 246 -5.12 11.79 -15.59
CA VAL A 246 -5.90 10.76 -16.28
C VAL A 246 -5.93 11.06 -17.78
N ARG A 247 -6.34 12.26 -18.19
CA ARG A 247 -6.37 12.65 -19.61
C ARG A 247 -5.01 12.51 -20.30
N ASP A 248 -3.95 13.02 -19.68
CA ASP A 248 -2.59 12.93 -20.25
C ASP A 248 -2.12 11.47 -20.40
N LEU A 249 -2.43 10.59 -19.44
CA LEU A 249 -2.15 9.16 -19.52
C LEU A 249 -2.83 8.53 -20.74
N PHE A 250 -4.14 8.78 -20.91
CA PHE A 250 -4.93 8.21 -21.99
C PHE A 250 -4.55 8.79 -23.35
N ASP A 251 -4.23 10.08 -23.43
CA ASP A 251 -3.71 10.71 -24.65
C ASP A 251 -2.36 10.12 -25.08
N ASN A 252 -1.49 9.81 -24.11
CA ASN A 252 -0.21 9.17 -24.39
C ASN A 252 -0.41 7.71 -24.82
N ALA A 253 -1.35 6.98 -24.25
CA ALA A 253 -1.70 5.62 -24.65
C ALA A 253 -2.27 5.60 -26.09
N LYS A 254 -3.19 6.50 -26.43
CA LYS A 254 -3.76 6.63 -27.80
C LYS A 254 -2.68 6.85 -28.86
N LYS A 255 -1.64 7.61 -28.53
CA LYS A 255 -0.50 7.85 -29.45
C LYS A 255 0.41 6.63 -29.65
N ASN A 256 0.37 5.67 -28.73
CA ASN A 256 1.24 4.50 -28.71
C ASN A 256 0.46 3.17 -28.83
N ALA A 257 -0.75 3.20 -29.36
CA ALA A 257 -1.55 2.01 -29.60
C ALA A 257 -0.91 1.12 -30.72
N PRO A 258 -0.93 -0.24 -30.58
CA PRO A 258 -1.52 -0.99 -29.47
C PRO A 258 -0.67 -0.98 -28.19
N CYS A 259 -1.29 -0.80 -27.04
CA CYS A 259 -0.60 -0.70 -25.75
C CYS A 259 -1.46 -1.18 -24.58
N ILE A 260 -0.80 -1.35 -23.42
CA ILE A 260 -1.45 -1.68 -22.15
C ILE A 260 -1.30 -0.51 -21.19
N ILE A 261 -2.41 -0.09 -20.58
CA ILE A 261 -2.44 0.81 -19.43
C ILE A 261 -2.61 -0.06 -18.19
N PHE A 262 -1.66 0.02 -17.26
CA PHE A 262 -1.73 -0.67 -15.98
C PHE A 262 -1.91 0.32 -14.84
N ILE A 263 -2.98 0.12 -14.04
CA ILE A 263 -3.29 0.92 -12.86
C ILE A 263 -3.19 0.01 -11.64
N ASP A 264 -2.12 0.16 -10.86
CA ASP A 264 -1.99 -0.56 -9.60
C ASP A 264 -2.76 0.16 -8.50
N GLU A 265 -3.24 -0.58 -7.49
CA GLU A 265 -4.01 -0.02 -6.37
C GLU A 265 -5.17 0.88 -6.85
N ILE A 266 -5.97 0.39 -7.80
CA ILE A 266 -7.09 1.16 -8.38
C ILE A 266 -8.09 1.63 -7.31
N ASP A 267 -8.18 0.93 -6.18
CA ASP A 267 -9.00 1.26 -5.02
C ASP A 267 -8.65 2.62 -4.38
N ALA A 268 -7.43 3.13 -4.59
CA ALA A 268 -7.06 4.48 -4.16
C ALA A 268 -7.93 5.57 -4.83
N VAL A 269 -8.35 5.37 -6.08
CA VAL A 269 -9.19 6.30 -6.87
C VAL A 269 -10.62 5.78 -7.01
N GLY A 270 -10.76 4.46 -7.21
CA GLY A 270 -12.00 3.79 -7.56
C GLY A 270 -12.94 3.47 -6.40
N ARG A 271 -12.73 4.02 -5.21
CA ARG A 271 -13.56 3.73 -4.03
C ARG A 271 -14.97 4.28 -4.19
N GLN A 272 -15.97 3.53 -3.68
CA GLN A 272 -17.39 3.94 -3.64
C GLN A 272 -17.59 5.32 -2.99
N ARG A 273 -18.57 6.05 -3.52
CA ARG A 273 -18.99 7.36 -3.04
C ARG A 273 -19.56 7.23 -1.64
N GLY A 274 -18.95 7.83 -0.65
CA GLY A 274 -19.43 7.83 0.72
C GLY A 274 -19.89 9.22 1.16
N ALA A 275 -20.87 9.29 2.04
CA ALA A 275 -21.29 10.51 2.70
C ALA A 275 -20.24 10.94 3.75
N GLY A 276 -19.01 11.26 3.32
CA GLY A 276 -17.95 11.76 4.17
C GLY A 276 -17.87 13.29 4.13
N VAL A 277 -17.85 13.92 5.29
CA VAL A 277 -17.66 15.37 5.44
C VAL A 277 -16.17 15.69 5.36
N GLY A 278 -15.69 16.16 4.19
CA GLY A 278 -14.29 16.60 4.04
C GLY A 278 -13.87 16.87 2.60
N GLY A 279 -13.18 17.99 2.33
CA GLY A 279 -12.83 18.51 1.01
C GLY A 279 -11.86 17.67 0.14
N GLY A 280 -11.39 16.53 0.60
CA GLY A 280 -10.56 15.59 -0.20
C GLY A 280 -11.39 14.57 -0.99
N HIS A 281 -12.71 14.54 -0.81
CA HIS A 281 -13.60 13.61 -1.53
C HIS A 281 -13.92 14.09 -2.94
N ASP A 282 -14.10 15.40 -3.13
CA ASP A 282 -14.51 16.00 -4.40
C ASP A 282 -13.45 15.81 -5.50
N GLU A 283 -12.19 15.90 -5.16
CA GLU A 283 -11.07 15.71 -6.11
C GLU A 283 -10.99 14.27 -6.59
N ARG A 284 -11.10 13.30 -5.65
CA ARG A 284 -11.10 11.88 -5.97
C ARG A 284 -12.29 11.49 -6.85
N GLU A 285 -13.49 12.00 -6.52
CA GLU A 285 -14.70 11.74 -7.31
C GLU A 285 -14.58 12.35 -8.72
N GLN A 286 -14.04 13.55 -8.86
CA GLN A 286 -13.77 14.16 -10.15
C GLN A 286 -12.78 13.35 -10.97
N THR A 287 -11.75 12.82 -10.34
CA THR A 287 -10.74 11.97 -10.98
C THR A 287 -11.33 10.63 -11.42
N LEU A 288 -12.15 9.99 -10.57
CA LEU A 288 -12.87 8.77 -10.92
C LEU A 288 -13.81 9.01 -12.11
N ASN A 289 -14.60 10.08 -12.07
CA ASN A 289 -15.51 10.42 -13.18
C ASN A 289 -14.74 10.64 -14.49
N GLN A 290 -13.57 11.31 -14.44
CA GLN A 290 -12.72 11.48 -15.62
C GLN A 290 -12.18 10.12 -16.11
N LEU A 291 -11.77 9.23 -15.20
CA LEU A 291 -11.34 7.87 -15.54
C LEU A 291 -12.45 7.11 -16.27
N LEU A 292 -13.67 7.15 -15.76
CA LEU A 292 -14.84 6.53 -16.38
C LEU A 292 -15.12 7.10 -17.77
N VAL A 293 -15.02 8.42 -17.94
CA VAL A 293 -15.21 9.10 -19.24
C VAL A 293 -14.13 8.66 -20.26
N GLU A 294 -12.88 8.56 -19.84
CA GLU A 294 -11.80 8.13 -20.75
C GLU A 294 -11.97 6.66 -21.17
N ILE A 295 -12.38 5.78 -20.22
CA ILE A 295 -12.65 4.37 -20.52
C ILE A 295 -13.82 4.21 -21.49
N ASP A 296 -14.91 4.95 -21.25
CA ASP A 296 -16.08 4.91 -22.13
C ASP A 296 -15.77 5.55 -23.51
N GLY A 297 -14.85 6.51 -23.55
CA GLY A 297 -14.43 7.23 -24.75
C GLY A 297 -13.53 6.41 -25.70
N PHE A 298 -13.09 5.20 -25.32
CA PHE A 298 -12.40 4.30 -26.25
C PHE A 298 -13.39 3.71 -27.26
N GLY A 299 -13.07 3.87 -28.53
CA GLY A 299 -13.74 3.13 -29.61
C GLY A 299 -13.54 1.63 -29.48
N GLU A 300 -14.48 0.86 -30.00
CA GLU A 300 -14.34 -0.58 -30.08
C GLU A 300 -13.07 -0.92 -30.91
N ASN A 301 -12.15 -1.67 -30.31
CA ASN A 301 -10.94 -2.19 -30.96
C ASN A 301 -9.86 -1.15 -31.32
N GLU A 302 -9.66 -0.09 -30.54
CA GLU A 302 -8.53 0.85 -30.71
C GLU A 302 -7.16 0.25 -30.38
N GLY A 303 -7.10 -0.99 -29.87
CA GLY A 303 -5.86 -1.68 -29.51
C GLY A 303 -5.30 -1.25 -28.14
N ILE A 304 -6.10 -0.59 -27.31
CA ILE A 304 -5.72 -0.23 -25.96
C ILE A 304 -6.46 -1.14 -24.98
N ILE A 305 -5.71 -1.82 -24.12
CA ILE A 305 -6.26 -2.66 -23.07
C ILE A 305 -5.87 -2.05 -21.71
N MET A 306 -6.85 -1.95 -20.82
CA MET A 306 -6.57 -1.58 -19.44
C MET A 306 -6.47 -2.82 -18.58
N ILE A 307 -5.45 -2.84 -17.71
CA ILE A 307 -5.34 -3.82 -16.65
C ILE A 307 -5.28 -3.03 -15.33
N ALA A 308 -6.17 -3.31 -14.41
CA ALA A 308 -6.10 -2.73 -13.07
C ALA A 308 -5.86 -3.83 -12.03
N ALA A 309 -5.23 -3.48 -10.93
CA ALA A 309 -5.00 -4.39 -9.81
C ALA A 309 -5.55 -3.79 -8.52
N THR A 310 -6.18 -4.64 -7.69
CA THR A 310 -6.64 -4.27 -6.36
C THR A 310 -6.54 -5.44 -5.38
N ASN A 311 -6.30 -5.11 -4.11
CA ASN A 311 -6.41 -6.07 -3.02
C ASN A 311 -7.80 -6.03 -2.36
N ARG A 312 -8.63 -5.04 -2.73
CA ARG A 312 -9.92 -4.77 -2.08
C ARG A 312 -11.02 -4.50 -3.11
N PRO A 313 -11.53 -5.54 -3.78
CA PRO A 313 -12.62 -5.38 -4.76
C PRO A 313 -13.92 -4.90 -4.11
N ASP A 314 -14.11 -5.17 -2.81
CA ASP A 314 -15.26 -4.82 -1.99
C ASP A 314 -15.55 -3.32 -1.91
N ILE A 315 -14.50 -2.49 -1.97
CA ILE A 315 -14.64 -1.04 -1.85
C ILE A 315 -14.75 -0.30 -3.18
N LEU A 316 -14.62 -1.01 -4.32
CA LEU A 316 -14.68 -0.39 -5.63
C LEU A 316 -16.09 0.12 -5.97
N ASP A 317 -16.15 1.25 -6.66
CA ASP A 317 -17.40 1.77 -7.21
C ASP A 317 -17.95 0.80 -8.27
N PRO A 318 -19.21 0.32 -8.13
CA PRO A 318 -19.84 -0.59 -9.09
C PRO A 318 -19.84 -0.05 -10.53
N ALA A 319 -19.72 1.27 -10.72
CA ALA A 319 -19.62 1.86 -12.03
C ALA A 319 -18.35 1.42 -12.79
N LEU A 320 -17.26 1.08 -12.11
CA LEU A 320 -16.05 0.55 -12.73
C LEU A 320 -16.24 -0.88 -13.27
N LEU A 321 -17.13 -1.66 -12.63
CA LEU A 321 -17.35 -3.06 -12.94
C LEU A 321 -18.46 -3.30 -13.97
N ARG A 322 -19.02 -2.21 -14.55
CA ARG A 322 -20.03 -2.33 -15.60
C ARG A 322 -19.42 -2.79 -16.92
N PRO A 323 -20.18 -3.57 -17.74
CA PRO A 323 -19.74 -3.95 -19.08
C PRO A 323 -19.30 -2.74 -19.92
N GLY A 324 -18.21 -2.89 -20.66
CA GLY A 324 -17.55 -1.83 -21.41
C GLY A 324 -16.46 -1.07 -20.64
N ARG A 325 -16.14 -1.48 -19.39
CA ARG A 325 -15.10 -0.91 -18.52
C ARG A 325 -14.16 -2.02 -18.05
N PHE A 326 -14.23 -2.44 -16.77
CA PHE A 326 -13.53 -3.64 -16.31
C PHE A 326 -14.45 -4.85 -16.46
N ASP A 327 -14.54 -5.33 -17.67
CA ASP A 327 -15.47 -6.38 -18.08
C ASP A 327 -15.12 -7.75 -17.52
N ARG A 328 -13.83 -7.99 -17.34
CA ARG A 328 -13.30 -9.27 -16.85
C ARG A 328 -12.63 -9.08 -15.50
N GLN A 329 -12.97 -9.94 -14.56
CA GLN A 329 -12.31 -10.00 -13.26
C GLN A 329 -11.58 -11.33 -13.16
N ILE A 330 -10.26 -11.25 -12.90
CA ILE A 330 -9.42 -12.44 -12.73
C ILE A 330 -8.94 -12.46 -11.29
N GLN A 331 -9.25 -13.55 -10.61
CA GLN A 331 -8.86 -13.75 -9.22
C GLN A 331 -7.46 -14.34 -9.16
N VAL A 332 -6.47 -13.57 -8.69
CA VAL A 332 -5.11 -14.04 -8.49
C VAL A 332 -4.96 -14.46 -7.03
N GLY A 333 -5.15 -15.76 -6.80
CA GLY A 333 -5.14 -16.37 -5.47
C GLY A 333 -3.75 -16.53 -4.87
N ARG A 334 -3.70 -17.11 -3.66
CA ARG A 334 -2.45 -17.63 -3.12
C ARG A 334 -2.11 -18.93 -3.83
N PRO A 335 -0.83 -19.21 -4.12
CA PRO A 335 -0.43 -20.41 -4.84
C PRO A 335 -0.66 -21.67 -3.99
N ASP A 336 -1.04 -22.75 -4.63
CA ASP A 336 -1.06 -24.11 -4.08
C ASP A 336 0.35 -24.67 -3.87
N VAL A 337 0.49 -25.91 -3.41
CA VAL A 337 1.80 -26.53 -3.14
C VAL A 337 2.69 -26.54 -4.40
N LYS A 338 2.14 -26.92 -5.56
CA LYS A 338 2.90 -26.94 -6.82
C LYS A 338 3.30 -25.54 -7.26
N GLY A 339 2.39 -24.57 -7.16
CA GLY A 339 2.66 -23.18 -7.47
C GLY A 339 3.73 -22.60 -6.56
N ARG A 340 3.73 -22.93 -5.24
CA ARG A 340 4.77 -22.50 -4.32
C ARG A 340 6.12 -23.09 -4.65
N GLU A 341 6.17 -24.37 -5.01
CA GLU A 341 7.40 -25.03 -5.45
C GLU A 341 7.97 -24.35 -6.71
N ALA A 342 7.12 -24.11 -7.72
CA ALA A 342 7.51 -23.42 -8.94
C ALA A 342 8.03 -21.99 -8.68
N ILE A 343 7.37 -21.25 -7.78
CA ILE A 343 7.79 -19.90 -7.38
C ILE A 343 9.15 -19.94 -6.65
N LEU A 344 9.34 -20.90 -5.74
CA LEU A 344 10.61 -21.11 -5.06
C LEU A 344 11.74 -21.36 -6.06
N HIS A 345 11.53 -22.21 -7.06
CA HIS A 345 12.51 -22.45 -8.13
C HIS A 345 12.86 -21.16 -8.90
N VAL A 346 11.89 -20.32 -9.22
CA VAL A 346 12.15 -19.03 -9.89
C VAL A 346 13.06 -18.14 -9.04
N HIS A 347 12.77 -18.00 -7.74
CA HIS A 347 13.55 -17.16 -6.85
C HIS A 347 14.87 -17.77 -6.40
N ALA A 348 15.01 -19.10 -6.50
CA ALA A 348 16.24 -19.83 -6.22
C ALA A 348 17.30 -19.71 -7.34
N LYS A 349 16.89 -19.41 -8.58
CA LYS A 349 17.75 -19.39 -9.78
C LYS A 349 19.06 -18.61 -9.63
N ASN A 350 19.07 -17.55 -8.85
CA ASN A 350 20.22 -16.68 -8.65
C ASN A 350 20.85 -16.83 -7.25
N LYS A 351 20.52 -17.89 -6.51
CA LYS A 351 20.98 -18.11 -5.14
C LYS A 351 21.83 -19.37 -5.08
N PRO A 352 22.98 -19.36 -4.39
CA PRO A 352 23.81 -20.53 -4.21
C PRO A 352 23.20 -21.46 -3.15
N LEU A 353 22.31 -22.36 -3.58
CA LEU A 353 21.74 -23.37 -2.69
C LEU A 353 22.71 -24.55 -2.52
N ASP A 354 22.66 -25.16 -1.34
CA ASP A 354 23.35 -26.42 -1.06
C ASP A 354 22.52 -27.63 -1.53
N GLU A 355 23.14 -28.81 -1.61
CA GLU A 355 22.50 -30.05 -2.00
C GLU A 355 21.48 -30.57 -0.97
N THR A 356 21.53 -30.03 0.25
CA THR A 356 20.60 -30.35 1.34
C THR A 356 19.23 -29.65 1.21
N VAL A 357 19.10 -28.68 0.29
CA VAL A 357 17.89 -27.87 0.16
C VAL A 357 16.85 -28.55 -0.71
N ASP A 358 15.74 -28.92 -0.10
CA ASP A 358 14.55 -29.46 -0.76
C ASP A 358 13.46 -28.40 -0.90
N LEU A 359 13.31 -27.83 -2.11
CA LEU A 359 12.31 -26.80 -2.40
C LEU A 359 10.87 -27.34 -2.32
N LYS A 360 10.67 -28.65 -2.61
CA LYS A 360 9.38 -29.32 -2.49
C LYS A 360 8.95 -29.41 -1.02
N ALA A 361 9.86 -29.85 -0.15
CA ALA A 361 9.59 -29.86 1.28
C ALA A 361 9.29 -28.45 1.81
N ILE A 362 9.98 -27.42 1.33
CA ILE A 362 9.73 -26.03 1.72
C ILE A 362 8.35 -25.58 1.26
N SER A 363 7.93 -25.94 0.02
CA SER A 363 6.61 -25.59 -0.51
C SER A 363 5.47 -26.18 0.33
N GLN A 364 5.66 -27.40 0.84
CA GLN A 364 4.71 -28.07 1.74
C GLN A 364 4.67 -27.39 3.13
N ARG A 365 5.80 -26.87 3.61
CA ARG A 365 5.95 -26.23 4.93
C ARG A 365 5.53 -24.76 4.95
N THR A 366 5.14 -24.18 3.81
CA THR A 366 4.75 -22.78 3.67
C THR A 366 3.32 -22.59 3.18
N PRO A 367 2.30 -23.25 3.79
CA PRO A 367 0.92 -23.10 3.38
C PRO A 367 0.48 -21.63 3.55
N GLY A 368 -0.26 -21.12 2.57
CA GLY A 368 -0.79 -19.76 2.60
C GLY A 368 0.23 -18.66 2.33
N PHE A 369 1.50 -18.97 2.02
CA PHE A 369 2.47 -17.97 1.58
C PHE A 369 2.13 -17.47 0.19
N SER A 370 2.27 -16.17 -0.01
CA SER A 370 2.22 -15.53 -1.32
C SER A 370 3.58 -15.64 -2.02
N GLY A 371 3.64 -15.31 -3.31
CA GLY A 371 4.89 -15.25 -4.05
C GLY A 371 5.92 -14.30 -3.43
N ALA A 372 5.48 -13.17 -2.89
CA ALA A 372 6.34 -12.22 -2.20
C ALA A 372 6.87 -12.77 -0.85
N ASP A 373 6.07 -13.56 -0.13
CA ASP A 373 6.51 -14.20 1.11
C ASP A 373 7.60 -15.25 0.83
N LEU A 374 7.47 -16.02 -0.26
CA LEU A 374 8.45 -17.01 -0.70
C LEU A 374 9.75 -16.35 -1.19
N GLU A 375 9.66 -15.24 -1.91
CA GLU A 375 10.83 -14.44 -2.28
C GLU A 375 11.57 -13.95 -1.04
N ASN A 376 10.83 -13.38 -0.09
CA ASN A 376 11.38 -12.88 1.17
C ASN A 376 12.01 -13.99 2.01
N LEU A 377 11.38 -15.19 2.04
CA LEU A 377 11.91 -16.37 2.72
C LEU A 377 13.33 -16.72 2.21
N LEU A 378 13.47 -16.88 0.90
CA LEU A 378 14.78 -17.20 0.31
C LEU A 378 15.79 -16.05 0.46
N ASN A 379 15.33 -14.81 0.50
CA ASN A 379 16.19 -13.66 0.78
C ASN A 379 16.69 -13.65 2.23
N GLU A 380 15.79 -13.88 3.20
CA GLU A 380 16.17 -13.99 4.62
C GLU A 380 17.13 -15.17 4.85
N ALA A 381 16.91 -16.34 4.22
CA ALA A 381 17.82 -17.47 4.28
C ALA A 381 19.23 -17.08 3.77
N SER A 382 19.31 -16.34 2.65
CA SER A 382 20.57 -15.84 2.14
C SER A 382 21.27 -14.90 3.13
N LEU A 383 20.51 -14.01 3.81
CA LEU A 383 21.07 -13.11 4.82
C LEU A 383 21.57 -13.85 6.06
N ILE A 384 20.89 -14.95 6.45
CA ILE A 384 21.32 -15.82 7.55
C ILE A 384 22.64 -16.52 7.18
N ALA A 385 22.69 -17.16 6.01
CA ALA A 385 23.88 -17.85 5.53
C ALA A 385 25.12 -16.91 5.49
N VAL A 386 24.94 -15.68 4.97
CA VAL A 386 26.02 -14.67 4.95
C VAL A 386 26.46 -14.28 6.37
N ARG A 387 25.53 -14.14 7.32
CA ARG A 387 25.83 -13.81 8.71
C ARG A 387 26.66 -14.91 9.39
N GLU A 388 26.40 -16.16 9.03
CA GLU A 388 27.14 -17.32 9.53
C GLU A 388 28.45 -17.59 8.77
N GLY A 389 28.77 -16.78 7.77
CA GLY A 389 29.99 -16.91 6.98
C GLY A 389 29.95 -18.05 5.96
N LYS A 390 28.78 -18.61 5.67
CA LYS A 390 28.59 -19.69 4.69
C LYS A 390 28.69 -19.15 3.26
N LYS A 391 29.04 -20.01 2.31
CA LYS A 391 29.11 -19.70 0.87
C LYS A 391 27.85 -20.18 0.12
N LYS A 392 27.10 -21.11 0.70
CA LYS A 392 25.87 -21.67 0.19
C LYS A 392 24.80 -21.62 1.27
N ILE A 393 23.56 -21.58 0.85
CA ILE A 393 22.37 -21.61 1.71
C ILE A 393 22.04 -23.08 1.94
N ASP A 394 22.04 -23.54 3.18
CA ASP A 394 21.63 -24.89 3.57
C ASP A 394 20.15 -24.91 4.06
N MET A 395 19.64 -26.12 4.34
CA MET A 395 18.27 -26.29 4.80
C MET A 395 18.02 -25.65 6.16
N ARG A 396 19.03 -25.59 7.05
CA ARG A 396 18.92 -24.96 8.37
C ARG A 396 18.71 -23.44 8.25
N ASP A 397 19.39 -22.79 7.27
CA ASP A 397 19.22 -21.36 7.01
C ASP A 397 17.78 -21.06 6.57
N ILE A 398 17.19 -21.96 5.76
CA ILE A 398 15.81 -21.82 5.26
C ILE A 398 14.79 -22.06 6.38
N GLU A 399 15.04 -23.04 7.24
CA GLU A 399 14.17 -23.28 8.40
C GLU A 399 14.16 -22.10 9.37
N GLU A 400 15.34 -21.55 9.70
CA GLU A 400 15.42 -20.34 10.53
C GLU A 400 14.79 -19.12 9.84
N ALA A 401 14.93 -19.00 8.51
CA ALA A 401 14.26 -17.95 7.74
C ALA A 401 12.74 -18.12 7.76
N THR A 402 12.24 -19.35 7.64
CA THR A 402 10.80 -19.66 7.73
C THR A 402 10.25 -19.25 9.09
N ASP A 403 10.92 -19.67 10.16
CA ASP A 403 10.57 -19.28 11.52
C ASP A 403 10.56 -17.76 11.70
N ARG A 404 11.53 -17.08 11.09
CA ARG A 404 11.67 -15.62 11.18
C ARG A 404 10.59 -14.87 10.43
N VAL A 405 10.17 -15.39 9.27
CA VAL A 405 9.08 -14.80 8.49
C VAL A 405 7.74 -14.99 9.20
N ILE A 406 7.49 -16.17 9.80
CA ILE A 406 6.23 -16.49 10.47
C ILE A 406 6.13 -15.82 11.84
N ALA A 407 7.15 -16.01 12.72
CA ALA A 407 7.11 -15.66 14.13
C ALA A 407 8.03 -14.48 14.50
N GLY A 408 8.84 -14.00 13.57
CA GLY A 408 9.82 -12.94 13.80
C GLY A 408 11.17 -13.44 14.32
N PRO A 409 12.11 -12.53 14.58
CA PRO A 409 13.46 -12.89 15.04
C PRO A 409 13.47 -13.50 16.44
N ALA A 410 14.33 -14.50 16.65
CA ALA A 410 14.53 -15.12 17.95
C ALA A 410 15.10 -14.12 18.98
N LYS A 411 14.49 -14.03 20.16
CA LYS A 411 14.90 -13.14 21.26
C LYS A 411 15.82 -13.87 22.27
N LYS A 412 17.00 -14.29 21.82
CA LYS A 412 17.97 -15.03 22.65
C LYS A 412 18.48 -14.27 23.89
N SER A 413 18.35 -12.95 23.90
CA SER A 413 18.75 -12.11 25.04
C SER A 413 17.68 -11.93 26.12
N ARG A 414 16.46 -12.42 25.90
CA ARG A 414 15.35 -12.29 26.87
C ARG A 414 15.60 -13.28 28.02
N VAL A 415 15.73 -12.74 29.23
CA VAL A 415 15.82 -13.56 30.45
C VAL A 415 14.41 -13.98 30.83
N ILE A 416 14.12 -15.26 30.73
CA ILE A 416 12.86 -15.88 31.14
C ILE A 416 13.11 -16.61 32.46
N SER A 417 12.22 -16.48 33.41
CA SER A 417 12.30 -17.21 34.66
C SER A 417 12.16 -18.73 34.45
N LYS A 418 12.77 -19.55 35.30
CA LYS A 418 12.62 -21.01 35.22
C LYS A 418 11.14 -21.44 35.33
N LYS A 419 10.32 -20.71 36.10
CA LYS A 419 8.88 -20.97 36.24
C LYS A 419 8.17 -20.70 34.90
N GLU A 420 8.40 -19.54 34.28
CA GLU A 420 7.79 -19.21 32.97
C GLU A 420 8.23 -20.19 31.88
N ARG A 421 9.52 -20.53 31.83
CA ARG A 421 10.03 -21.48 30.83
C ARG A 421 9.35 -22.85 30.97
N ASN A 422 9.13 -23.31 32.22
CA ASN A 422 8.42 -24.55 32.46
C ASN A 422 6.95 -24.48 32.04
N ILE A 423 6.27 -23.36 32.31
CA ILE A 423 4.87 -23.15 31.87
C ILE A 423 4.79 -23.19 30.35
N VAL A 424 5.67 -22.46 29.66
CA VAL A 424 5.70 -22.43 28.17
C VAL A 424 5.97 -23.83 27.62
N ALA A 425 6.91 -24.58 28.17
CA ALA A 425 7.21 -25.94 27.70
C ALA A 425 5.98 -26.88 27.77
N HIS A 426 5.25 -26.84 28.88
CA HIS A 426 4.01 -27.62 29.03
C HIS A 426 2.88 -27.10 28.15
N HIS A 427 2.79 -25.78 27.93
CA HIS A 427 1.84 -25.16 27.04
C HIS A 427 2.04 -25.68 25.60
N GLU A 428 3.25 -25.58 25.08
CA GLU A 428 3.59 -26.03 23.71
C GLU A 428 3.49 -27.56 23.57
N ALA A 429 3.85 -28.31 24.62
CA ALA A 429 3.64 -29.76 24.67
C ALA A 429 2.15 -30.11 24.60
N GLY A 430 1.27 -29.33 25.23
CA GLY A 430 -0.17 -29.51 25.13
C GLY A 430 -0.70 -29.41 23.72
N HIS A 431 -0.31 -28.39 22.99
CA HIS A 431 -0.64 -28.25 21.55
C HIS A 431 -0.10 -29.44 20.76
N THR A 432 1.13 -29.86 21.05
CA THR A 432 1.80 -30.98 20.38
C THR A 432 1.02 -32.30 20.54
N ILE A 433 0.64 -32.66 21.76
CA ILE A 433 -0.09 -33.90 22.02
C ILE A 433 -1.43 -33.93 21.29
N ILE A 434 -2.19 -32.83 21.30
CA ILE A 434 -3.46 -32.76 20.58
C ILE A 434 -3.26 -32.94 19.07
N GLY A 435 -2.22 -32.28 18.48
CA GLY A 435 -1.88 -32.45 17.07
C GLY A 435 -1.39 -33.86 16.69
N MET A 436 -0.85 -34.63 17.65
CA MET A 436 -0.43 -36.01 17.41
C MET A 436 -1.58 -37.02 17.53
N VAL A 437 -2.60 -36.73 18.33
CA VAL A 437 -3.70 -37.66 18.63
C VAL A 437 -4.88 -37.50 17.68
N LEU A 438 -5.20 -36.27 17.25
CA LEU A 438 -6.36 -36.01 16.42
C LEU A 438 -6.01 -36.16 14.93
N ASP A 439 -6.71 -37.07 14.24
CA ASP A 439 -6.44 -37.39 12.83
C ASP A 439 -6.71 -36.22 11.87
N GLU A 440 -7.72 -35.39 12.16
CA GLU A 440 -8.08 -34.23 11.36
C GLU A 440 -7.39 -32.93 11.86
N ALA A 441 -6.57 -33.02 12.89
CA ALA A 441 -5.74 -31.92 13.34
C ALA A 441 -4.59 -31.65 12.34
N GLU A 442 -4.08 -30.43 12.40
CA GLU A 442 -2.88 -30.06 11.65
C GLU A 442 -1.67 -30.87 12.17
N VAL A 443 -0.79 -31.32 11.27
CA VAL A 443 0.40 -32.10 11.64
C VAL A 443 1.41 -31.21 12.35
N VAL A 444 1.90 -31.67 13.48
CA VAL A 444 2.96 -30.97 14.22
C VAL A 444 4.27 -31.13 13.46
N HIS A 445 4.80 -30.02 12.98
CA HIS A 445 6.07 -29.99 12.24
C HIS A 445 7.24 -29.62 13.15
N LYS A 446 7.04 -28.67 14.04
CA LYS A 446 8.11 -28.14 14.92
C LYS A 446 7.48 -27.52 16.16
N VAL A 447 8.14 -27.70 17.27
CA VAL A 447 7.77 -27.06 18.55
C VAL A 447 9.01 -26.43 19.16
N THR A 448 8.88 -25.20 19.65
CA THR A 448 9.99 -24.48 20.25
C THR A 448 9.54 -23.62 21.42
N ILE A 449 10.38 -23.56 22.45
CA ILE A 449 10.23 -22.63 23.57
C ILE A 449 11.18 -21.43 23.46
N VAL A 450 11.86 -21.26 22.34
CA VAL A 450 12.65 -20.07 22.05
C VAL A 450 11.72 -18.92 21.74
N PRO A 451 11.74 -17.82 22.52
CA PRO A 451 10.82 -16.73 22.31
C PRO A 451 11.09 -15.99 20.99
N ARG A 452 10.01 -15.77 20.22
CA ARG A 452 10.05 -14.99 18.96
C ARG A 452 8.94 -13.93 18.96
N GLY A 453 9.25 -12.76 18.44
CA GLY A 453 8.26 -11.69 18.39
C GLY A 453 7.63 -11.37 19.74
N GLN A 454 6.32 -11.63 19.90
CA GLN A 454 5.58 -11.51 21.17
C GLN A 454 5.33 -12.86 21.85
N ALA A 455 5.55 -13.98 21.17
CA ALA A 455 5.32 -15.31 21.67
C ALA A 455 6.46 -15.79 22.59
N GLY A 456 6.12 -16.53 23.65
CA GLY A 456 7.06 -17.17 24.55
C GLY A 456 7.65 -18.46 23.98
N GLY A 457 6.89 -19.16 23.17
CA GLY A 457 7.19 -20.33 22.36
C GLY A 457 6.19 -20.41 21.22
N TYR A 458 6.26 -21.43 20.37
CA TYR A 458 5.21 -21.76 19.42
C TYR A 458 5.33 -23.19 18.91
N ALA A 459 4.17 -23.77 18.61
CA ALA A 459 4.05 -25.02 17.88
C ALA A 459 3.67 -24.71 16.41
N MET A 460 4.53 -25.11 15.47
CA MET A 460 4.23 -25.01 14.06
C MET A 460 3.41 -26.21 13.64
N MET A 461 2.13 -25.97 13.38
CA MET A 461 1.21 -26.97 12.88
C MET A 461 0.89 -26.68 11.42
N LEU A 462 0.97 -27.68 10.56
CA LEU A 462 0.77 -27.57 9.13
C LEU A 462 -0.38 -28.49 8.68
N PRO A 463 -1.25 -28.03 7.77
CA PRO A 463 -2.27 -28.88 7.21
C PRO A 463 -1.62 -30.00 6.38
N LYS A 464 -2.18 -31.21 6.43
CA LYS A 464 -1.71 -32.37 5.63
C LYS A 464 -1.74 -32.09 4.14
N GLN A 465 -2.70 -31.29 3.70
CA GLN A 465 -2.92 -30.89 2.30
C GLN A 465 -3.53 -29.48 2.27
N ASP A 466 -3.33 -28.76 1.18
CA ASP A 466 -4.06 -27.50 0.95
C ASP A 466 -5.54 -27.86 0.70
N ARG A 467 -6.43 -27.50 1.64
CA ARG A 467 -7.85 -27.82 1.60
C ARG A 467 -8.67 -26.61 1.21
N PHE A 468 -9.60 -26.82 0.29
CA PHE A 468 -10.54 -25.77 -0.12
C PHE A 468 -11.79 -25.72 0.79
N LEU A 469 -12.22 -26.86 1.33
CA LEU A 469 -13.36 -26.98 2.23
C LEU A 469 -12.90 -27.57 3.57
N MET A 470 -13.54 -27.14 4.65
CA MET A 470 -13.35 -27.68 5.98
C MET A 470 -14.67 -28.24 6.52
N THR A 471 -14.62 -29.44 7.07
CA THR A 471 -15.77 -30.10 7.71
C THR A 471 -16.00 -29.57 9.13
N GLU A 472 -17.19 -29.85 9.69
CA GLU A 472 -17.49 -29.54 11.10
C GLU A 472 -16.46 -30.16 12.04
N GLN A 473 -16.08 -31.45 11.78
CA GLN A 473 -15.14 -32.18 12.63
C GLN A 473 -13.73 -31.54 12.59
N GLU A 474 -13.25 -31.17 11.42
CA GLU A 474 -11.96 -30.49 11.26
C GLU A 474 -11.89 -29.15 12.03
N LEU A 475 -12.99 -28.38 12.00
CA LEU A 475 -13.06 -27.12 12.73
C LEU A 475 -13.10 -27.36 14.25
N LEU A 476 -13.79 -28.41 14.71
CA LEU A 476 -13.80 -28.80 16.12
C LEU A 476 -12.42 -29.31 16.59
N ASP A 477 -11.73 -30.08 15.79
CA ASP A 477 -10.37 -30.56 16.08
C ASP A 477 -9.38 -29.39 16.11
N LYS A 478 -9.55 -28.41 15.24
CA LYS A 478 -8.76 -27.18 15.24
C LYS A 478 -8.99 -26.34 16.52
N ILE A 479 -10.26 -26.23 16.99
CA ILE A 479 -10.56 -25.58 18.26
C ILE A 479 -9.90 -26.35 19.41
N CYS A 480 -9.99 -27.68 19.41
CA CYS A 480 -9.36 -28.54 20.41
C CYS A 480 -7.83 -28.32 20.44
N GLY A 481 -7.18 -28.28 19.27
CA GLY A 481 -5.75 -27.99 19.13
C GLY A 481 -5.35 -26.63 19.71
N LEU A 482 -6.13 -25.58 19.45
CA LEU A 482 -5.90 -24.26 20.03
C LEU A 482 -6.05 -24.21 21.56
N LEU A 483 -6.89 -25.07 22.13
CA LEU A 483 -7.10 -25.14 23.60
C LEU A 483 -6.01 -25.94 24.32
N GLY A 484 -5.20 -26.74 23.57
CA GLY A 484 -4.21 -27.67 24.11
C GLY A 484 -3.25 -27.05 25.13
N GLY A 485 -2.67 -25.90 24.79
CA GLY A 485 -1.74 -25.21 25.69
C GLY A 485 -2.37 -24.82 27.02
N ARG A 486 -3.54 -24.23 26.98
CA ARG A 486 -4.28 -23.80 28.18
C ARG A 486 -4.67 -24.96 29.06
N VAL A 487 -5.19 -26.03 28.47
CA VAL A 487 -5.61 -27.23 29.23
C VAL A 487 -4.40 -27.91 29.85
N SER A 488 -3.26 -27.93 29.16
CA SER A 488 -1.99 -28.45 29.70
C SER A 488 -1.53 -27.65 30.93
N GLU A 489 -1.63 -26.32 30.93
CA GLU A 489 -1.35 -25.47 32.08
C GLU A 489 -2.26 -25.83 33.29
N ASP A 490 -3.57 -25.98 33.04
CA ASP A 490 -4.56 -26.33 34.08
C ASP A 490 -4.24 -27.68 34.74
N ILE A 491 -3.91 -28.71 33.95
CA ILE A 491 -3.62 -30.06 34.44
C ILE A 491 -2.33 -30.12 35.25
N ASN A 492 -1.26 -29.42 34.84
CA ASN A 492 0.06 -29.59 35.42
C ASN A 492 0.37 -28.59 36.52
N PHE A 493 -0.18 -27.36 36.48
CA PHE A 493 0.16 -26.31 37.44
C PHE A 493 -1.02 -25.88 38.30
N ASN A 494 -2.25 -26.30 37.98
CA ASN A 494 -3.47 -25.80 38.61
C ASN A 494 -3.51 -24.23 38.62
N GLU A 495 -2.75 -23.60 37.74
CA GLU A 495 -2.66 -22.16 37.51
C GLU A 495 -2.79 -21.93 36.00
N VAL A 496 -3.26 -20.77 35.65
CA VAL A 496 -3.50 -20.41 34.27
C VAL A 496 -2.78 -19.10 33.94
N SER A 497 -2.12 -19.06 32.80
CA SER A 497 -1.33 -17.90 32.36
C SER A 497 -2.09 -17.05 31.34
N THR A 498 -1.55 -15.87 31.01
CA THR A 498 -2.06 -15.01 29.93
C THR A 498 -1.57 -15.45 28.55
N GLY A 499 -0.71 -16.49 28.47
CA GLY A 499 -0.10 -16.96 27.21
C GLY A 499 -1.11 -17.39 26.17
N ALA A 500 -2.19 -18.05 26.60
CA ALA A 500 -3.24 -18.57 25.73
C ALA A 500 -4.23 -17.52 25.17
N SER A 501 -3.97 -16.21 25.29
CA SER A 501 -4.94 -15.19 24.87
C SER A 501 -5.23 -15.24 23.36
N ASN A 502 -4.24 -15.44 22.53
CA ASN A 502 -4.40 -15.56 21.07
C ASN A 502 -5.14 -16.85 20.68
N ASP A 503 -4.87 -17.95 21.39
CA ASP A 503 -5.51 -19.23 21.13
C ASP A 503 -7.01 -19.17 21.43
N PHE A 504 -7.40 -18.50 22.52
CA PHE A 504 -8.80 -18.26 22.85
C PHE A 504 -9.48 -17.34 21.83
N GLU A 505 -8.81 -16.28 21.38
CA GLU A 505 -9.36 -15.40 20.36
C GLU A 505 -9.66 -16.18 19.08
N ARG A 506 -8.70 -16.97 18.60
CA ARG A 506 -8.84 -17.80 17.39
C ARG A 506 -9.89 -18.90 17.58
N ALA A 507 -9.88 -19.62 18.70
CA ALA A 507 -10.87 -20.66 18.99
C ALA A 507 -12.30 -20.09 19.03
N THR A 508 -12.49 -18.95 19.69
CA THR A 508 -13.78 -18.25 19.74
C THR A 508 -14.23 -17.77 18.38
N GLN A 509 -13.31 -17.24 17.55
CA GLN A 509 -13.60 -16.79 16.20
C GLN A 509 -14.04 -17.94 15.30
N ILE A 510 -13.36 -19.10 15.36
CA ILE A 510 -13.73 -20.30 14.61
C ILE A 510 -15.12 -20.78 15.05
N ALA A 511 -15.36 -20.93 16.36
CA ALA A 511 -16.67 -21.35 16.87
C ALA A 511 -17.80 -20.39 16.48
N ARG A 512 -17.54 -19.08 16.51
CA ARG A 512 -18.50 -18.08 16.05
C ARG A 512 -18.78 -18.20 14.55
N SER A 513 -17.76 -18.40 13.70
CA SER A 513 -17.94 -18.60 12.27
C SER A 513 -18.72 -19.88 11.96
N MET A 514 -18.48 -20.98 12.70
CA MET A 514 -19.26 -22.21 12.59
C MET A 514 -20.76 -21.96 12.79
N VAL A 515 -21.09 -21.18 13.82
CA VAL A 515 -22.48 -20.86 14.19
C VAL A 515 -23.11 -19.84 13.23
N THR A 516 -22.38 -18.76 12.90
CA THR A 516 -22.97 -17.61 12.20
C THR A 516 -22.82 -17.65 10.69
N GLN A 517 -21.69 -18.18 10.17
CA GLN A 517 -21.37 -18.13 8.76
C GLN A 517 -21.64 -19.46 8.04
N TYR A 518 -21.30 -20.58 8.69
CA TYR A 518 -21.37 -21.90 8.05
C TYR A 518 -22.64 -22.68 8.39
N GLY A 519 -23.49 -22.19 9.32
CA GLY A 519 -24.73 -22.87 9.70
C GLY A 519 -24.54 -24.25 10.31
N MET A 520 -23.40 -24.47 11.00
CA MET A 520 -23.01 -25.77 11.60
C MET A 520 -23.59 -25.97 13.01
N SER A 521 -24.53 -25.14 13.47
CA SER A 521 -25.19 -25.31 14.75
C SER A 521 -26.45 -26.17 14.62
N LYS A 522 -26.53 -27.31 15.30
CA LYS A 522 -27.73 -28.16 15.34
C LYS A 522 -28.92 -27.45 16.00
N LYS A 523 -28.66 -26.51 16.90
CA LYS A 523 -29.69 -25.80 17.64
C LYS A 523 -30.30 -24.64 16.84
N LEU A 524 -29.45 -23.89 16.12
CA LEU A 524 -29.87 -22.74 15.35
C LEU A 524 -30.25 -23.10 13.90
N GLY A 525 -29.87 -24.31 13.47
CA GLY A 525 -30.12 -24.80 12.11
C GLY A 525 -29.15 -24.22 11.06
N PRO A 526 -29.33 -24.59 9.78
CA PRO A 526 -28.48 -24.17 8.69
C PRO A 526 -28.85 -22.74 8.22
N LEU A 527 -28.65 -21.77 9.08
CA LEU A 527 -28.95 -20.37 8.85
C LEU A 527 -27.67 -19.55 8.95
N GLN A 528 -27.56 -18.50 8.12
CA GLN A 528 -26.49 -17.52 8.21
C GLN A 528 -26.97 -16.29 8.99
N PHE A 529 -26.21 -15.93 10.02
CA PHE A 529 -26.48 -14.80 10.87
C PHE A 529 -25.40 -13.74 10.68
N GLY A 530 -25.80 -12.49 10.54
CA GLY A 530 -24.87 -11.39 10.30
C GLY A 530 -24.58 -11.20 8.81
N HIS A 531 -24.04 -10.06 8.47
CA HIS A 531 -23.54 -9.80 7.11
C HIS A 531 -22.16 -10.45 7.01
N SER A 532 -21.84 -11.06 5.87
CA SER A 532 -20.46 -11.50 5.60
C SER A 532 -19.53 -10.30 5.77
N ASN A 533 -18.45 -10.46 6.54
CA ASN A 533 -17.44 -9.41 6.81
C ASN A 533 -16.72 -8.87 5.56
N GLY A 534 -17.29 -9.07 4.36
CA GLY A 534 -16.74 -8.60 3.08
C GLY A 534 -16.88 -7.12 2.82
N GLN A 535 -17.64 -6.36 3.62
CA GLN A 535 -17.88 -4.94 3.34
C GLN A 535 -17.87 -4.09 4.61
N VAL A 536 -16.68 -3.90 5.19
CA VAL A 536 -16.47 -2.86 6.20
C VAL A 536 -16.50 -1.49 5.50
N PHE A 537 -17.67 -0.92 5.36
CA PHE A 537 -17.86 0.43 4.85
C PHE A 537 -17.77 1.40 6.04
N LEU A 538 -16.65 2.10 6.18
CA LEU A 538 -16.36 3.12 7.21
C LEU A 538 -17.35 4.31 7.25
N GLY A 539 -18.58 4.10 7.02
CA GLY A 539 -19.66 5.11 7.08
C GLY A 539 -21.05 4.51 7.24
N LYS A 540 -21.21 3.21 6.92
CA LYS A 540 -22.47 2.49 7.05
C LYS A 540 -22.47 1.52 8.22
N ASP A 541 -21.28 1.07 8.66
CA ASP A 541 -21.14 0.08 9.74
C ASP A 541 -21.19 0.67 11.16
N MET A 542 -21.23 2.00 11.28
CA MET A 542 -21.55 2.60 12.59
C MET A 542 -23.02 2.42 13.00
N GLN A 543 -23.87 1.87 12.14
CA GLN A 543 -25.29 1.60 12.39
C GLN A 543 -25.80 0.29 11.77
N GLY A 544 -24.93 -0.68 11.48
CA GLY A 544 -25.35 -2.00 11.06
C GLY A 544 -26.00 -2.70 12.24
N GLU A 545 -27.32 -2.52 12.42
CA GLU A 545 -28.07 -3.40 13.30
C GLU A 545 -27.84 -4.85 12.83
N PRO A 546 -27.50 -5.76 13.75
CA PRO A 546 -27.40 -7.17 13.40
C PRO A 546 -28.72 -7.62 12.76
N ASN A 547 -28.67 -8.37 11.66
CA ASN A 547 -29.85 -8.89 10.95
C ASN A 547 -30.62 -9.96 11.75
N TYR A 548 -30.38 -10.03 13.05
CA TYR A 548 -31.01 -10.98 13.97
C TYR A 548 -31.39 -10.30 15.29
N SER A 549 -32.41 -10.87 15.97
CA SER A 549 -32.92 -10.36 17.23
C SER A 549 -31.94 -10.56 18.39
N SER A 550 -32.09 -9.78 19.47
CA SER A 550 -31.32 -9.95 20.71
C SER A 550 -31.43 -11.35 21.29
N GLN A 551 -32.53 -12.04 21.08
CA GLN A 551 -32.73 -13.42 21.51
C GLN A 551 -31.85 -14.38 20.72
N ILE A 552 -31.75 -14.21 19.40
CA ILE A 552 -30.84 -15.00 18.54
C ILE A 552 -29.39 -14.69 18.89
N ALA A 553 -29.02 -13.42 19.16
CA ALA A 553 -27.67 -13.06 19.63
C ALA A 553 -27.29 -13.86 20.90
N TYR A 554 -28.19 -13.92 21.86
CA TYR A 554 -28.00 -14.69 23.10
C TYR A 554 -27.82 -16.19 22.82
N GLU A 555 -28.62 -16.76 21.91
CA GLU A 555 -28.49 -18.17 21.54
C GLU A 555 -27.20 -18.45 20.77
N ILE A 556 -26.72 -17.52 19.91
CA ILE A 556 -25.41 -17.62 19.25
C ILE A 556 -24.30 -17.66 20.31
N ASP A 557 -24.32 -16.74 21.28
CA ASP A 557 -23.30 -16.70 22.34
C ASP A 557 -23.31 -17.96 23.19
N LYS A 558 -24.48 -18.49 23.50
CA LYS A 558 -24.61 -19.79 24.22
C LYS A 558 -24.02 -20.95 23.42
N GLU A 559 -24.28 -20.97 22.11
CA GLU A 559 -23.82 -22.05 21.26
C GLU A 559 -22.30 -21.99 21.06
N VAL A 560 -21.74 -20.80 20.88
CA VAL A 560 -20.28 -20.58 20.87
C VAL A 560 -19.66 -21.06 22.19
N GLN A 561 -20.24 -20.67 23.30
CA GLN A 561 -19.78 -21.10 24.62
C GLN A 561 -19.86 -22.63 24.81
N ARG A 562 -20.93 -23.27 24.31
CA ARG A 562 -21.10 -24.72 24.37
C ARG A 562 -19.99 -25.41 23.57
N ILE A 563 -19.77 -24.98 22.27
CA ILE A 563 -18.75 -25.57 21.40
C ILE A 563 -17.36 -25.48 22.07
N VAL A 564 -16.96 -24.29 22.49
CA VAL A 564 -15.63 -24.10 23.11
C VAL A 564 -15.49 -24.94 24.39
N LYS A 565 -16.53 -25.00 25.24
CA LYS A 565 -16.51 -25.81 26.47
C LYS A 565 -16.44 -27.29 26.19
N GLU A 566 -17.19 -27.81 25.25
CA GLU A 566 -17.14 -29.24 24.85
C GLU A 566 -15.76 -29.61 24.33
N GLN A 567 -15.15 -28.76 23.50
CA GLN A 567 -13.80 -29.00 22.99
C GLN A 567 -12.74 -28.87 24.12
N TYR A 568 -12.95 -27.99 25.11
CA TYR A 568 -12.09 -27.91 26.30
C TYR A 568 -12.09 -29.21 27.09
N GLU A 569 -13.26 -29.78 27.36
CA GLU A 569 -13.38 -31.05 28.09
C GLU A 569 -12.81 -32.23 27.28
N ARG A 570 -13.06 -32.26 25.98
CA ARG A 570 -12.46 -33.26 25.06
C ARG A 570 -10.93 -33.18 25.08
N CYS A 571 -10.39 -31.99 24.96
CA CYS A 571 -8.95 -31.71 25.06
C CYS A 571 -8.38 -32.20 26.39
N LYS A 572 -9.09 -31.92 27.50
CA LYS A 572 -8.69 -32.36 28.84
C LYS A 572 -8.61 -33.85 28.96
N GLN A 573 -9.57 -34.60 28.44
CA GLN A 573 -9.54 -36.04 28.39
C GLN A 573 -8.33 -36.57 27.64
N ILE A 574 -8.08 -36.08 26.43
CA ILE A 574 -6.95 -36.51 25.60
C ILE A 574 -5.61 -36.26 26.34
N LEU A 575 -5.44 -35.07 26.93
CA LEU A 575 -4.20 -34.74 27.62
C LEU A 575 -4.00 -35.54 28.92
N LEU A 576 -5.08 -35.96 29.58
CA LEU A 576 -4.99 -36.85 30.76
C LEU A 576 -4.62 -38.26 30.35
N GLU A 577 -5.16 -38.78 29.23
CA GLU A 577 -4.82 -40.10 28.68
C GLU A 577 -3.36 -40.19 28.24
N HIS A 578 -2.79 -39.07 27.72
CA HIS A 578 -1.42 -38.97 27.22
C HIS A 578 -0.51 -38.15 28.16
N LYS A 579 -0.77 -38.18 29.48
CA LYS A 579 -0.05 -37.32 30.43
C LYS A 579 1.45 -37.63 30.52
N GLU A 580 1.83 -38.88 30.39
CA GLU A 580 3.24 -39.30 30.43
C GLU A 580 4.01 -38.72 29.20
N GLN A 581 3.42 -38.82 28.02
CA GLN A 581 4.01 -38.26 26.80
C GLN A 581 4.09 -36.72 26.86
N LEU A 582 3.06 -36.07 27.42
CA LEU A 582 3.03 -34.64 27.59
C LEU A 582 4.20 -34.15 28.46
N ILE A 583 4.42 -34.80 29.61
CA ILE A 583 5.52 -34.49 30.53
C ILE A 583 6.87 -34.74 29.85
N LEU A 584 7.02 -35.89 29.16
CA LEU A 584 8.26 -36.24 28.46
C LEU A 584 8.61 -35.19 27.37
N ILE A 585 7.65 -34.78 26.56
CA ILE A 585 7.87 -33.75 25.54
C ILE A 585 8.22 -32.39 26.18
N ALA A 586 7.51 -32.01 27.26
CA ALA A 586 7.78 -30.77 27.98
C ALA A 586 9.20 -30.75 28.59
N GLU A 587 9.62 -31.84 29.26
CA GLU A 587 10.96 -31.98 29.85
C GLU A 587 12.05 -31.96 28.75
N THR A 588 11.81 -32.64 27.62
CA THR A 588 12.74 -32.60 26.48
C THR A 588 12.83 -31.21 25.89
N LEU A 589 11.73 -30.45 25.77
CA LEU A 589 11.75 -29.05 25.30
C LEU A 589 12.56 -28.14 26.26
N LEU A 590 12.56 -28.43 27.57
CA LEU A 590 13.40 -27.67 28.50
C LEU A 590 14.90 -27.89 28.28
N THR A 591 15.30 -29.02 27.67
CA THR A 591 16.70 -29.37 27.40
C THR A 591 17.10 -28.95 26.00
N GLU A 592 16.33 -29.36 24.99
CA GLU A 592 16.67 -29.16 23.56
C GLU A 592 16.16 -27.82 22.99
N GLU A 593 15.28 -27.13 23.71
CA GLU A 593 14.60 -25.87 23.34
C GLU A 593 13.73 -25.96 22.07
N THR A 594 14.00 -26.87 21.16
CA THR A 594 13.28 -27.05 19.89
C THR A 594 13.25 -28.52 19.51
N LEU A 595 12.08 -29.02 19.12
CA LEU A 595 11.87 -30.37 18.61
C LEU A 595 11.25 -30.31 17.22
N VAL A 596 11.76 -31.15 16.30
CA VAL A 596 11.21 -31.33 14.97
C VAL A 596 10.27 -32.55 14.91
N ALA A 597 9.49 -32.66 13.81
CA ALA A 597 8.44 -33.67 13.65
C ALA A 597 8.91 -35.10 13.98
N GLU A 598 10.06 -35.51 13.48
CA GLU A 598 10.61 -36.86 13.65
C GLU A 598 10.95 -37.13 15.15
N GLN A 599 11.52 -36.15 15.84
CA GLN A 599 11.80 -36.22 17.29
C GLN A 599 10.51 -36.32 18.10
N ILE A 600 9.49 -35.52 17.73
CA ILE A 600 8.21 -35.52 18.38
C ILE A 600 7.52 -36.86 18.22
N GLN A 601 7.52 -37.43 17.00
CA GLN A 601 6.95 -38.76 16.74
C GLN A 601 7.65 -39.85 17.53
N SER A 602 8.98 -39.88 17.55
CA SER A 602 9.74 -40.87 18.31
C SER A 602 9.53 -40.72 19.83
N LEU A 603 9.47 -39.49 20.35
CA LEU A 603 9.14 -39.26 21.77
C LEU A 603 7.72 -39.70 22.11
N PHE A 604 6.75 -39.49 21.21
CA PHE A 604 5.36 -39.84 21.46
C PHE A 604 5.11 -41.35 21.42
N TYR A 605 5.66 -42.07 20.40
CA TYR A 605 5.40 -43.49 20.19
C TYR A 605 6.42 -44.40 20.87
N GLU A 606 7.71 -44.00 20.92
CA GLU A 606 8.81 -44.87 21.39
C GLU A 606 9.39 -44.40 22.73
N GLY A 607 9.08 -43.18 23.20
CA GLY A 607 9.63 -42.60 24.39
C GLY A 607 11.12 -42.30 24.35
N LYS A 608 11.69 -42.14 23.16
CA LYS A 608 13.12 -41.90 22.92
C LYS A 608 13.35 -40.68 22.06
N LEU A 609 14.43 -39.95 22.32
CA LEU A 609 14.88 -38.86 21.50
C LEU A 609 15.91 -39.37 20.48
N PRO A 610 15.61 -39.37 19.17
CA PRO A 610 16.57 -39.74 18.14
C PRO A 610 17.57 -38.61 17.90
N GLU A 611 18.82 -38.96 17.59
CA GLU A 611 19.79 -38.03 17.03
C GLU A 611 19.48 -37.83 15.55
N ILE A 612 19.29 -36.58 15.13
CA ILE A 612 19.06 -36.26 13.73
C ILE A 612 20.36 -35.80 13.10
N ASP A 613 20.82 -36.56 12.11
CA ASP A 613 21.97 -36.16 11.27
C ASP A 613 21.49 -35.32 10.09
N TYR A 614 21.55 -34.01 10.24
CA TYR A 614 21.17 -33.05 9.20
C TYR A 614 22.12 -33.08 7.98
N ASP A 615 23.37 -33.59 8.16
CA ASP A 615 24.36 -33.65 7.09
C ASP A 615 24.24 -34.93 6.23
N ALA A 616 23.51 -35.95 6.71
CA ALA A 616 23.25 -37.19 5.98
C ALA A 616 22.09 -37.09 4.98
N ALA A 617 21.19 -36.13 5.16
CA ALA A 617 20.01 -35.95 4.31
C ALA A 617 20.37 -35.24 2.99
N LYS A 618 21.12 -35.92 2.10
CA LYS A 618 21.21 -35.48 0.71
C LYS A 618 19.88 -35.72 0.03
N VAL A 619 19.26 -34.67 -0.48
CA VAL A 619 18.06 -34.79 -1.28
C VAL A 619 18.40 -35.59 -2.53
N VAL A 620 17.77 -36.76 -2.67
CA VAL A 620 17.80 -37.49 -3.94
C VAL A 620 17.07 -36.60 -4.95
N LYS A 621 17.78 -36.12 -5.96
CA LYS A 621 17.16 -35.34 -7.04
C LYS A 621 16.09 -36.23 -7.65
N ASP A 622 14.85 -35.76 -7.58
CA ASP A 622 13.73 -36.40 -8.25
C ASP A 622 13.99 -36.21 -9.75
N GLU A 623 14.47 -37.30 -10.41
CA GLU A 623 14.84 -37.26 -11.83
C GLU A 623 13.58 -37.02 -12.73
N ASP A 624 12.40 -37.27 -12.20
CA ASP A 624 11.10 -37.03 -12.84
C ASP A 624 10.48 -35.67 -12.50
N SER A 625 11.21 -34.78 -11.81
CA SER A 625 10.69 -33.44 -11.48
C SER A 625 10.47 -32.61 -12.74
N GLU A 626 9.25 -32.13 -12.95
CA GLU A 626 8.86 -31.23 -14.04
C GLU A 626 9.72 -29.94 -14.12
N PHE A 627 10.53 -29.67 -13.08
CA PHE A 627 11.34 -28.49 -12.96
C PHE A 627 12.82 -28.69 -13.34
N ASN A 628 13.23 -29.91 -13.73
CA ASN A 628 14.64 -30.22 -14.08
C ASN A 628 15.13 -29.48 -15.34
N ASP A 629 14.23 -29.11 -16.25
CA ASP A 629 14.55 -28.40 -17.49
C ASP A 629 14.73 -26.88 -17.31
N GLY A 630 14.66 -26.35 -16.08
CA GLY A 630 14.77 -24.93 -15.79
C GLY A 630 13.60 -24.08 -16.28
N LYS A 631 12.49 -24.71 -16.65
CA LYS A 631 11.22 -24.08 -16.99
C LYS A 631 10.30 -24.13 -15.76
N PHE A 632 10.02 -22.98 -15.18
CA PHE A 632 9.27 -22.86 -13.93
C PHE A 632 7.84 -22.31 -14.11
N GLY A 633 7.49 -21.98 -15.34
CA GLY A 633 6.16 -21.55 -15.73
C GLY A 633 5.90 -21.90 -17.18
N LYS A 634 4.68 -22.27 -17.51
CA LYS A 634 4.28 -22.55 -18.88
C LYS A 634 4.48 -21.31 -19.75
N SER A 635 5.09 -21.49 -20.92
CA SER A 635 5.22 -20.44 -21.92
C SER A 635 3.86 -20.18 -22.61
N TYR A 636 3.72 -19.04 -23.24
CA TYR A 636 2.55 -18.72 -24.06
C TYR A 636 2.23 -19.80 -25.10
N GLU A 637 3.24 -20.38 -25.74
CA GLU A 637 3.06 -21.40 -26.76
C GLU A 637 2.57 -22.73 -26.18
N GLU A 638 3.06 -23.11 -25.00
CA GLU A 638 2.64 -24.32 -24.28
C GLU A 638 1.19 -24.21 -23.79
N ILE A 639 0.80 -23.09 -23.17
CA ILE A 639 -0.57 -22.88 -22.70
C ILE A 639 -1.55 -22.86 -23.88
N ARG A 640 -1.17 -22.21 -24.98
CA ARG A 640 -2.01 -22.17 -26.19
C ARG A 640 -2.19 -23.55 -26.83
N LYS A 641 -1.15 -24.38 -26.80
CA LYS A 641 -1.24 -25.74 -27.32
C LYS A 641 -2.19 -26.59 -26.48
N GLU A 642 -2.13 -26.51 -25.16
CA GLU A 642 -3.05 -27.15 -24.23
C GLU A 642 -4.51 -26.72 -24.50
N GLN A 643 -4.78 -25.43 -24.64
CA GLN A 643 -6.13 -24.96 -24.97
C GLN A 643 -6.68 -25.52 -26.28
N LEU A 644 -5.82 -25.70 -27.29
CA LEU A 644 -6.22 -26.31 -28.56
C LEU A 644 -6.45 -27.83 -28.45
N GLU A 645 -5.67 -28.53 -27.62
CA GLU A 645 -5.82 -29.94 -27.38
C GLU A 645 -7.07 -30.25 -26.54
N ASP A 646 -7.36 -29.42 -25.50
CA ASP A 646 -8.56 -29.56 -24.70
C ASP A 646 -9.84 -29.27 -25.51
N GLY A 647 -9.84 -28.22 -26.33
CA GLY A 647 -10.96 -27.94 -27.24
C GLY A 647 -11.21 -29.06 -28.26
N GLN A 648 -10.17 -29.82 -28.67
CA GLN A 648 -10.33 -30.99 -29.54
C GLN A 648 -10.84 -32.24 -28.78
N ARG A 649 -10.55 -32.37 -27.49
CA ARG A 649 -11.09 -33.44 -26.63
C ARG A 649 -12.57 -33.23 -26.37
N ASP A 650 -12.98 -32.02 -25.98
CA ASP A 650 -14.40 -31.71 -25.77
C ASP A 650 -15.23 -31.95 -27.03
N GLU A 651 -14.76 -31.49 -28.22
CA GLU A 651 -15.45 -31.83 -29.49
C GLU A 651 -15.51 -33.33 -29.79
N SER A 652 -14.54 -34.11 -29.33
CA SER A 652 -14.52 -35.57 -29.54
C SER A 652 -15.41 -36.32 -28.55
N GLU A 653 -15.57 -35.78 -27.31
CA GLU A 653 -16.48 -36.33 -26.32
C GLU A 653 -17.94 -35.97 -26.63
N ASP A 654 -18.23 -34.72 -27.02
CA ASP A 654 -19.56 -34.30 -27.51
C ASP A 654 -20.02 -35.15 -28.72
N ARG A 655 -19.11 -35.41 -29.67
CA ARG A 655 -19.42 -36.28 -30.81
C ARG A 655 -19.62 -37.77 -30.43
N LYS A 656 -19.04 -38.22 -29.32
CA LYS A 656 -19.31 -39.55 -28.77
C LYS A 656 -20.66 -39.59 -28.06
N GLU A 657 -20.97 -38.62 -27.22
CA GLU A 657 -22.28 -38.50 -26.57
C GLU A 657 -23.42 -38.35 -27.57
N GLU A 658 -23.24 -37.52 -28.63
CA GLU A 658 -24.24 -37.46 -29.71
C GLU A 658 -24.43 -38.81 -30.46
N LYS A 659 -23.37 -39.59 -30.63
CA LYS A 659 -23.47 -40.93 -31.24
C LYS A 659 -24.14 -41.90 -30.31
N ASP A 660 -23.80 -41.90 -29.03
CA ASP A 660 -24.41 -42.81 -28.05
C ASP A 660 -25.91 -42.47 -27.85
N ILE A 661 -26.28 -41.18 -27.82
CA ILE A 661 -27.69 -40.75 -27.81
C ILE A 661 -28.41 -41.11 -29.10
N ALA A 662 -27.74 -41.11 -30.26
CA ALA A 662 -28.32 -41.51 -31.54
C ALA A 662 -28.45 -43.05 -31.70
N GLU A 663 -27.56 -43.83 -31.07
CA GLU A 663 -27.67 -45.26 -30.98
C GLU A 663 -28.77 -45.73 -30.02
N ASP A 664 -28.87 -45.09 -28.83
CA ASP A 664 -29.96 -45.33 -27.87
C ASP A 664 -31.33 -45.01 -28.45
N LYS A 665 -31.46 -43.92 -29.23
CA LYS A 665 -32.71 -43.63 -29.96
C LYS A 665 -33.04 -44.65 -31.04
N LYS A 666 -32.03 -45.27 -31.71
CA LYS A 666 -32.23 -46.32 -32.70
C LYS A 666 -32.57 -47.67 -32.08
N GLU A 667 -32.11 -47.93 -30.85
CA GLU A 667 -32.54 -49.13 -30.10
C GLU A 667 -33.94 -48.96 -29.50
N ALA A 668 -34.31 -47.76 -29.04
CA ALA A 668 -35.65 -47.47 -28.58
C ALA A 668 -36.71 -47.59 -29.71
N ASP A 669 -36.43 -47.08 -30.92
CA ASP A 669 -37.31 -47.21 -32.10
C ASP A 669 -37.43 -48.70 -32.61
N LYS A 670 -36.46 -49.56 -32.29
CA LYS A 670 -36.55 -51.03 -32.65
C LYS A 670 -37.32 -51.85 -31.62
N SER A 671 -37.51 -51.31 -30.39
CA SER A 671 -38.31 -51.99 -29.35
C SER A 671 -39.81 -51.70 -29.45
N ASP A 672 -40.21 -50.61 -30.11
CA ASP A 672 -41.62 -50.23 -30.25
C ASP A 672 -42.35 -50.93 -31.44
N GLU A 673 -41.63 -51.73 -32.26
CA GLU A 673 -42.24 -52.48 -33.40
C GLU A 673 -42.78 -53.86 -33.04
N LYS A 674 -42.80 -54.25 -31.75
CA LYS A 674 -43.28 -55.59 -31.31
C LYS A 674 -44.20 -55.56 -30.12
N ASP A 675 -45.27 -54.79 -30.13
CA ASP A 675 -46.44 -55.12 -29.30
C ASP A 675 -47.68 -54.23 -29.73
N GLU A 676 -48.66 -54.89 -30.33
CA GLU A 676 -49.99 -54.32 -30.57
C GLU A 676 -50.78 -54.15 -29.27
N PRO A 677 -51.68 -53.18 -29.19
CA PRO A 677 -52.17 -52.67 -27.89
C PRO A 677 -53.46 -53.37 -27.43
N ALA A 678 -53.45 -53.89 -26.21
CA ALA A 678 -54.67 -54.24 -25.48
C ALA A 678 -55.24 -52.93 -24.82
N HIS A 679 -56.51 -52.69 -25.13
CA HIS A 679 -57.33 -51.63 -24.58
C HIS A 679 -57.18 -51.47 -23.05
N ARG A 680 -56.72 -50.31 -22.59
CA ARG A 680 -56.94 -49.78 -21.25
C ARG A 680 -57.41 -48.34 -21.29
N GLN A 681 -58.57 -48.05 -20.68
CA GLN A 681 -59.20 -46.74 -20.53
C GLN A 681 -58.29 -45.79 -19.76
N ALA A 682 -58.16 -44.55 -20.26
CA ALA A 682 -57.44 -43.47 -19.65
C ALA A 682 -58.17 -42.92 -18.42
N PRO A 683 -57.47 -42.54 -17.35
CA PRO A 683 -58.08 -41.78 -16.25
C PRO A 683 -58.26 -40.33 -16.65
N ASN A 684 -59.38 -39.76 -16.17
CA ASN A 684 -59.81 -38.37 -16.36
C ASN A 684 -58.75 -37.38 -15.89
N ILE A 685 -58.27 -36.55 -16.78
CA ILE A 685 -57.40 -35.39 -16.44
C ILE A 685 -58.37 -34.23 -16.21
N GLU A 686 -58.40 -33.72 -14.97
CA GLU A 686 -59.07 -32.50 -14.60
C GLU A 686 -58.48 -31.32 -15.38
N LYS A 687 -59.37 -30.46 -15.90
CA LYS A 687 -59.03 -29.24 -16.66
C LYS A 687 -58.38 -28.23 -15.74
N PRO A 688 -57.45 -27.43 -16.23
CA PRO A 688 -56.82 -26.32 -15.44
C PRO A 688 -57.89 -25.27 -15.11
N TYR A 689 -57.78 -24.72 -13.89
CA TYR A 689 -58.61 -23.68 -13.28
C TYR A 689 -58.56 -22.39 -14.14
N ASP A 690 -59.75 -21.95 -14.59
CA ASP A 690 -59.94 -20.66 -15.23
C ASP A 690 -60.60 -19.70 -14.24
N PRO A 691 -59.95 -18.59 -13.84
CA PRO A 691 -60.43 -17.65 -12.83
C PRO A 691 -61.58 -16.74 -13.34
N ASN A 692 -61.99 -16.82 -14.61
CA ASN A 692 -63.03 -15.96 -15.21
C ASN A 692 -64.36 -16.68 -15.55
N HIS A 693 -64.56 -17.90 -15.04
CA HIS A 693 -65.83 -18.60 -15.29
C HIS A 693 -66.93 -18.06 -14.35
N PRO A 694 -68.17 -17.74 -14.90
CA PRO A 694 -69.24 -17.00 -14.16
C PRO A 694 -69.94 -17.78 -13.03
N ASP A 695 -69.62 -19.07 -12.82
CA ASP A 695 -70.33 -19.89 -11.82
C ASP A 695 -69.62 -20.02 -10.46
N ASN A 696 -68.54 -19.29 -10.21
CA ASN A 696 -67.93 -19.19 -8.89
C ASN A 696 -68.27 -17.87 -8.20
N LYS A 697 -69.47 -17.84 -7.59
CA LYS A 697 -69.80 -16.86 -6.54
C LYS A 697 -69.99 -17.56 -5.21
#